data_c1b83b5cc5229e2ca792557a51aeb39e
#
_entry.id   c1b83b5cc5229e2ca792557a51aeb39e
#
_cell.length_a   1.000
_cell.length_b   1.000
_cell.length_c   1.000
_cell.angle_alpha   90.00
_cell.angle_beta   90.00
_cell.angle_gamma   90.00
#
_symmetry.space_group_name_H-M   'P 1'
#
loop_
_entity.id
_entity.type
_entity.pdbx_description
1 polymer ?
#
loop_
_entity_poly.entity_id
_entity_poly.type
_entity_poly.pdbx_seq_one_letter_code
_entity_poly.pdbx_strand_id
1 'polypeptide(L)'
;MMRSSIISFATIASLFTTTLGGHGLIGYGQWWYDPKCCYACRGVIGSASLDCPDGSMGGMNMGMNMAMASPTAHCISENIAFLTTLAYCINSTCQVDSVPIWKIEKYWIDQATGDPSIDPRWTYGATLANVTQVPTKIWTSEQVLNYTALISTSDYDYQNSFNNLFDWEEHIQSTYVIVIITVGVGTPLLISLLSYLPYMSSVFDRLKPYIVYPSTIGTYSIRPLPSQLGNAPTIGQSLYIVMFVILNIVLSSVSYRGFDQPHPWGFSHTGEIMSYIGYRTGHIAFALLPLTVLFSSRNNFLLWLTDWPYSTFLVLHRWVARVCAVQALVHSITLLGAYITNRVYYTDHYKPYWIWGVVATICLVILILQSMLWVRSALYEVFLVLHILLTVFTIAGCWYHVMYWKGFTGIYEYWIYAVSAVWFFDRLIRVLRVCKNGIRGAKVTEIGSDIVRVDFKGVRWTSEPGYHVYAYFPTLSRFHPWENHPFSIINTAMLHSQKHLVDTSGIARGHSYDRKDAEEGMSDPALSNSLKEPRVSPQAAEIFSGITMYIKKHSGMTKYLRSHCRLPVLVDGPYRGSASKRILNCDRVLLIGGGIGITGLLAWTDRHLNVKLAWSIKPVDEPLMDDLGTALSNIAEKEVLVGRRLDVDALLKQEVQAGWKRIGVVVCGPGELCDAVREAVVVLGRKEKTVFELEVDAFSW
;
A
#
# COMPACT_ATOMS: atom_id res chain seq x y z
N MET A 1 -4.79 -22.56 12.76
CA MET A 1 -4.95 -21.51 11.75
C MET A 1 -3.63 -21.08 11.07
N MET A 2 -2.46 -21.05 11.73
CA MET A 2 -1.18 -20.65 11.10
C MET A 2 -0.65 -21.61 10.01
N ARG A 3 -0.88 -22.94 10.12
CA ARG A 3 -0.41 -23.91 9.10
C ARG A 3 -1.12 -23.79 7.74
N SER A 4 -2.39 -23.42 7.72
CA SER A 4 -3.15 -23.25 6.47
C SER A 4 -2.75 -22.00 5.70
N SER A 5 -2.34 -20.93 6.38
CA SER A 5 -1.94 -19.66 5.74
C SER A 5 -0.55 -19.71 5.10
N ILE A 6 0.38 -20.48 5.68
CA ILE A 6 1.75 -20.66 5.11
C ILE A 6 1.69 -21.50 3.83
N ILE A 7 0.82 -22.52 3.79
CA ILE A 7 0.62 -23.35 2.61
C ILE A 7 0.00 -22.53 1.47
N SER A 8 -0.96 -21.64 1.76
CA SER A 8 -1.53 -20.73 0.76
C SER A 8 -0.52 -19.74 0.19
N PHE A 9 0.43 -19.27 1.01
CA PHE A 9 1.46 -18.33 0.53
C PHE A 9 2.49 -19.03 -0.37
N ALA A 10 2.90 -20.25 -0.01
CA ALA A 10 3.79 -21.07 -0.83
C ALA A 10 3.14 -21.46 -2.17
N THR A 11 1.83 -21.76 -2.16
CA THR A 11 1.07 -22.10 -3.39
C THR A 11 0.88 -20.87 -4.30
N ILE A 12 0.66 -19.69 -3.73
CA ILE A 12 0.59 -18.45 -4.50
C ILE A 12 1.97 -18.09 -5.09
N ALA A 13 3.05 -18.23 -4.31
CA ALA A 13 4.40 -18.01 -4.81
C ALA A 13 4.78 -19.00 -5.92
N SER A 14 4.39 -20.28 -5.81
CA SER A 14 4.66 -21.28 -6.86
C SER A 14 3.81 -21.07 -8.13
N LEU A 15 2.60 -20.51 -8.03
CA LEU A 15 1.77 -20.14 -9.18
C LEU A 15 2.38 -18.98 -9.98
N PHE A 16 3.09 -18.06 -9.31
CA PHE A 16 3.80 -16.97 -9.99
C PHE A 16 5.08 -17.44 -10.71
N THR A 17 5.70 -18.54 -10.28
CA THR A 17 6.92 -19.04 -10.90
C THR A 17 6.69 -19.93 -12.11
N THR A 18 5.49 -20.47 -12.31
CA THR A 18 5.20 -21.42 -13.41
C THR A 18 4.63 -20.81 -14.69
N THR A 19 4.25 -19.51 -14.68
CA THR A 19 3.60 -18.86 -15.84
C THR A 19 4.50 -17.90 -16.62
N LEU A 20 5.72 -17.65 -16.18
CA LEU A 20 6.67 -16.74 -16.84
C LEU A 20 7.82 -17.55 -17.48
N GLY A 21 7.52 -18.23 -18.57
CA GLY A 21 8.55 -18.83 -19.41
C GLY A 21 9.43 -17.75 -20.03
N GLY A 22 10.72 -17.70 -19.63
CA GLY A 22 11.78 -17.06 -20.40
C GLY A 22 12.05 -15.57 -20.15
N HIS A 23 11.20 -14.83 -19.47
CA HIS A 23 11.44 -13.41 -19.16
C HIS A 23 11.54 -13.23 -17.64
N GLY A 24 12.60 -12.51 -17.19
CA GLY A 24 12.84 -12.28 -15.77
C GLY A 24 11.69 -11.55 -15.07
N LEU A 25 11.58 -11.73 -13.76
CA LEU A 25 10.51 -11.11 -12.96
C LEU A 25 10.77 -9.60 -12.81
N ILE A 26 9.88 -8.77 -13.36
CA ILE A 26 9.95 -7.29 -13.22
C ILE A 26 11.31 -6.73 -13.69
N GLY A 27 11.84 -7.27 -14.80
CA GLY A 27 13.15 -6.90 -15.35
C GLY A 27 14.36 -7.57 -14.67
N TYR A 28 14.19 -8.24 -13.53
CA TYR A 28 15.28 -8.99 -12.90
C TYR A 28 15.54 -10.29 -13.65
N GLY A 29 16.80 -10.48 -14.08
CA GLY A 29 17.19 -11.64 -14.89
C GLY A 29 16.81 -11.53 -16.37
N GLN A 30 16.27 -10.40 -16.81
CA GLN A 30 16.01 -10.10 -18.20
C GLN A 30 17.28 -9.51 -18.83
N TRP A 31 17.75 -10.14 -19.90
CA TRP A 31 18.85 -9.66 -20.70
C TRP A 31 18.33 -9.39 -22.11
N TRP A 32 18.47 -8.15 -22.56
CA TRP A 32 17.98 -7.71 -23.88
C TRP A 32 18.84 -8.24 -25.03
N TYR A 33 20.13 -8.39 -24.74
CA TYR A 33 21.14 -8.74 -25.73
C TYR A 33 21.83 -10.08 -25.39
N ASP A 34 21.06 -11.17 -25.26
CA ASP A 34 21.62 -12.51 -25.00
C ASP A 34 21.39 -13.45 -26.19
N PRO A 35 22.46 -13.93 -26.87
CA PRO A 35 23.89 -13.69 -26.67
C PRO A 35 24.38 -12.34 -27.24
N LYS A 36 25.21 -11.63 -26.47
CA LYS A 36 25.67 -10.27 -26.82
C LYS A 36 26.46 -10.21 -28.11
N CYS A 37 27.33 -11.19 -28.37
CA CYS A 37 28.10 -11.30 -29.60
C CYS A 37 27.21 -11.36 -30.85
N CYS A 38 26.10 -12.09 -30.82
CA CYS A 38 25.16 -12.16 -31.93
C CYS A 38 24.51 -10.80 -32.20
N TYR A 39 24.03 -10.14 -31.16
CA TYR A 39 23.43 -8.82 -31.27
C TYR A 39 24.44 -7.75 -31.74
N ALA A 40 25.71 -7.83 -31.28
CA ALA A 40 26.75 -6.93 -31.72
C ALA A 40 27.03 -7.09 -33.20
N CYS A 41 27.20 -8.33 -33.67
CA CYS A 41 27.40 -8.62 -35.11
C CYS A 41 26.27 -8.06 -35.97
N ARG A 42 25.02 -8.32 -35.55
CA ARG A 42 23.83 -7.79 -36.27
C ARG A 42 23.74 -6.26 -36.19
N GLY A 43 24.10 -5.69 -35.05
CA GLY A 43 24.07 -4.24 -34.84
C GLY A 43 24.95 -3.47 -35.82
N VAL A 44 26.14 -4.01 -36.13
CA VAL A 44 27.07 -3.42 -37.11
C VAL A 44 26.47 -3.40 -38.52
N ILE A 45 25.89 -4.51 -38.99
CA ILE A 45 25.39 -4.62 -40.37
C ILE A 45 23.89 -4.32 -40.52
N GLY A 46 23.19 -4.03 -39.41
CA GLY A 46 21.74 -3.85 -39.41
C GLY A 46 21.21 -2.68 -40.25
N SER A 47 22.07 -1.69 -40.56
CA SER A 47 21.77 -0.56 -41.42
C SER A 47 22.39 -0.67 -42.81
N ALA A 48 22.94 -1.86 -43.18
CA ALA A 48 23.59 -2.07 -44.48
C ALA A 48 22.59 -1.86 -45.62
N SER A 49 23.00 -1.15 -46.66
CA SER A 49 22.27 -1.12 -47.92
C SER A 49 22.35 -2.50 -48.57
N LEU A 50 21.20 -3.11 -48.84
CA LEU A 50 21.06 -4.42 -49.43
C LEU A 50 20.46 -4.31 -50.82
N ASP A 51 20.92 -5.21 -51.72
CA ASP A 51 20.25 -5.39 -53.01
C ASP A 51 19.10 -6.39 -52.84
N CYS A 52 17.88 -5.88 -52.89
CA CYS A 52 16.64 -6.64 -52.65
C CYS A 52 15.90 -6.88 -53.95
N PRO A 53 15.53 -8.14 -54.25
CA PRO A 53 14.92 -8.49 -55.55
C PRO A 53 13.53 -7.84 -55.78
N ASP A 54 12.84 -7.37 -54.75
CA ASP A 54 11.48 -6.86 -54.81
C ASP A 54 11.35 -5.33 -54.96
N GLY A 55 12.45 -4.62 -55.21
CA GLY A 55 12.42 -3.15 -55.34
C GLY A 55 11.81 -2.37 -54.17
N SER A 56 11.63 -3.04 -53.04
CA SER A 56 11.12 -2.43 -51.82
C SER A 56 12.23 -1.65 -51.10
N MET A 57 12.64 -0.50 -51.65
CA MET A 57 13.23 0.55 -50.88
C MET A 57 12.16 0.99 -49.88
N GLY A 58 12.39 0.69 -48.61
CA GLY A 58 11.47 1.05 -47.54
C GLY A 58 11.01 2.49 -47.64
N GLY A 59 9.71 2.66 -47.72
CA GLY A 59 8.89 3.85 -47.68
C GLY A 59 9.55 5.20 -47.90
N MET A 60 9.37 5.78 -49.07
CA MET A 60 9.52 7.20 -49.31
C MET A 60 8.57 8.00 -48.43
N ASN A 61 9.03 8.49 -47.32
CA ASN A 61 8.43 9.66 -46.69
C ASN A 61 9.16 10.88 -47.27
N MET A 62 8.47 11.60 -48.14
CA MET A 62 8.92 12.88 -48.62
C MET A 62 8.98 13.92 -47.49
N GLY A 63 10.12 14.09 -46.88
CA GLY A 63 10.40 15.10 -45.86
C GLY A 63 11.86 15.03 -45.46
N MET A 64 12.64 15.99 -46.01
CA MET A 64 14.05 16.27 -45.80
C MET A 64 14.66 15.68 -44.50
N ASN A 65 15.28 14.55 -44.62
CA ASN A 65 16.51 14.07 -43.97
C ASN A 65 16.75 12.66 -44.49
N MET A 66 17.81 12.47 -45.30
CA MET A 66 18.24 11.15 -45.75
C MET A 66 18.80 10.33 -44.56
N ALA A 67 17.93 9.78 -43.74
CA ALA A 67 18.27 8.59 -43.00
C ALA A 67 18.09 7.43 -43.99
N MET A 68 19.13 6.70 -44.32
CA MET A 68 19.05 5.49 -45.16
C MET A 68 18.04 4.56 -44.48
N ALA A 69 17.00 4.20 -45.20
CA ALA A 69 15.98 3.28 -44.71
C ALA A 69 16.62 1.92 -44.44
N SER A 70 16.54 1.43 -43.21
CA SER A 70 17.01 0.08 -42.85
C SER A 70 16.30 -0.97 -43.71
N PRO A 71 16.99 -2.03 -44.18
CA PRO A 71 16.37 -3.07 -44.99
C PRO A 71 15.25 -3.76 -44.24
N THR A 72 14.19 -4.18 -44.98
CA THR A 72 13.07 -4.90 -44.39
C THR A 72 13.46 -6.29 -43.96
N ALA A 73 12.81 -6.87 -42.95
CA ALA A 73 13.08 -8.22 -42.47
C ALA A 73 12.95 -9.27 -43.58
N HIS A 74 12.01 -9.07 -44.50
CA HIS A 74 11.84 -9.95 -45.68
C HIS A 74 13.07 -9.87 -46.64
N CYS A 75 13.58 -8.67 -46.90
CA CYS A 75 14.80 -8.51 -47.67
C CYS A 75 16.00 -9.18 -46.99
N ILE A 76 16.16 -9.02 -45.69
CA ILE A 76 17.23 -9.65 -44.90
C ILE A 76 17.12 -11.19 -44.97
N SER A 77 15.92 -11.75 -44.87
CA SER A 77 15.69 -13.20 -44.84
C SER A 77 16.18 -13.92 -46.09
N GLU A 78 16.12 -13.24 -47.26
CA GLU A 78 16.52 -13.78 -48.55
C GLU A 78 17.93 -13.35 -48.99
N ASN A 79 18.52 -12.35 -48.34
CA ASN A 79 19.83 -11.80 -48.77
C ASN A 79 21.01 -12.65 -48.30
N ILE A 80 21.62 -13.34 -49.24
CA ILE A 80 22.72 -14.27 -48.97
C ILE A 80 23.96 -13.57 -48.36
N ALA A 81 24.31 -12.38 -48.90
CA ALA A 81 25.50 -11.64 -48.44
C ALA A 81 25.35 -11.19 -46.99
N PHE A 82 24.15 -10.72 -46.61
CA PHE A 82 23.85 -10.35 -45.22
C PHE A 82 23.91 -11.56 -44.27
N LEU A 83 23.21 -12.65 -44.62
CA LEU A 83 23.15 -13.84 -43.76
C LEU A 83 24.51 -14.49 -43.59
N THR A 84 25.30 -14.65 -44.66
CA THR A 84 26.65 -15.24 -44.57
C THR A 84 27.63 -14.35 -43.83
N THR A 85 27.56 -13.02 -43.98
CA THR A 85 28.37 -12.07 -43.20
C THR A 85 28.02 -12.17 -41.72
N LEU A 86 26.70 -12.17 -41.38
CA LEU A 86 26.24 -12.32 -40.01
C LEU A 86 26.71 -13.66 -39.40
N ALA A 87 26.52 -14.79 -40.12
CA ALA A 87 26.90 -16.10 -39.62
C ALA A 87 28.42 -16.21 -39.38
N TYR A 88 29.21 -15.64 -40.26
CA TYR A 88 30.66 -15.64 -40.13
C TYR A 88 31.12 -14.78 -38.92
N CYS A 89 30.55 -13.58 -38.74
CA CYS A 89 30.83 -12.74 -37.56
C CYS A 89 30.46 -13.48 -36.27
N ILE A 90 29.26 -14.04 -36.17
CA ILE A 90 28.84 -14.82 -35.01
C ILE A 90 29.76 -15.97 -34.71
N ASN A 91 30.17 -16.73 -35.74
CA ASN A 91 31.08 -17.83 -35.55
C ASN A 91 32.46 -17.40 -35.01
N SER A 92 33.01 -16.31 -35.52
CA SER A 92 34.34 -15.81 -35.10
C SER A 92 34.32 -15.17 -33.70
N THR A 93 33.22 -14.51 -33.30
CA THR A 93 33.18 -13.75 -32.04
C THR A 93 32.56 -14.55 -30.89
N CYS A 94 31.46 -15.29 -31.12
CA CYS A 94 30.80 -16.05 -30.06
C CYS A 94 31.53 -17.28 -29.60
N GLN A 95 32.50 -17.82 -30.44
CA GLN A 95 33.41 -18.87 -30.02
C GLN A 95 34.37 -18.39 -28.92
N VAL A 96 34.82 -17.13 -28.99
CA VAL A 96 35.68 -16.51 -27.97
C VAL A 96 34.90 -16.42 -26.62
N ASP A 97 33.62 -16.10 -26.67
CA ASP A 97 32.73 -15.98 -25.49
C ASP A 97 32.21 -17.35 -25.02
N SER A 98 32.60 -18.45 -25.68
CA SER A 98 32.16 -19.82 -25.35
C SER A 98 30.62 -19.96 -25.29
N VAL A 99 29.90 -19.28 -26.17
CA VAL A 99 28.44 -19.32 -26.24
C VAL A 99 27.96 -20.68 -26.75
N PRO A 100 27.03 -21.36 -26.04
CA PRO A 100 26.49 -22.65 -26.50
C PRO A 100 25.78 -22.53 -27.85
N ILE A 101 25.99 -23.47 -28.74
CA ILE A 101 25.45 -23.47 -30.10
C ILE A 101 23.93 -23.34 -30.13
N TRP A 102 23.19 -23.95 -29.19
CA TRP A 102 21.74 -23.88 -29.12
C TRP A 102 21.23 -22.46 -28.87
N LYS A 103 22.00 -21.61 -28.15
CA LYS A 103 21.66 -20.20 -27.97
C LYS A 103 21.85 -19.41 -29.26
N ILE A 104 22.89 -19.70 -30.02
CA ILE A 104 23.14 -19.06 -31.30
C ILE A 104 22.05 -19.44 -32.30
N GLU A 105 21.67 -20.73 -32.36
CA GLU A 105 20.58 -21.19 -33.24
C GLU A 105 19.22 -20.58 -32.85
N LYS A 106 18.95 -20.50 -31.57
CA LYS A 106 17.72 -19.79 -31.09
C LYS A 106 17.73 -18.33 -31.52
N TYR A 107 18.85 -17.63 -31.28
CA TYR A 107 18.99 -16.23 -31.70
C TYR A 107 18.82 -16.09 -33.21
N TRP A 108 19.37 -17.01 -33.99
CA TRP A 108 19.27 -17.00 -35.45
C TRP A 108 17.83 -17.05 -35.94
N ILE A 109 17.01 -17.91 -35.37
CA ILE A 109 15.57 -18.02 -35.69
C ILE A 109 14.82 -16.76 -35.24
N ASP A 110 15.05 -16.35 -34.02
CA ASP A 110 14.22 -15.30 -33.41
C ASP A 110 14.63 -13.88 -33.87
N GLN A 111 15.89 -13.63 -34.23
CA GLN A 111 16.44 -12.28 -34.35
C GLN A 111 17.29 -11.97 -35.60
N ALA A 112 17.75 -12.96 -36.37
CA ALA A 112 18.64 -12.68 -37.48
C ALA A 112 18.02 -11.75 -38.52
N THR A 113 16.74 -11.91 -38.83
CA THR A 113 15.98 -11.06 -39.76
C THR A 113 15.55 -9.74 -39.12
N GLY A 114 15.41 -9.68 -37.78
CA GLY A 114 14.87 -8.58 -37.00
C GLY A 114 13.36 -8.65 -36.79
N ASP A 115 12.70 -9.65 -37.32
CA ASP A 115 11.30 -9.97 -37.07
C ASP A 115 11.17 -11.47 -36.79
N PRO A 116 10.78 -11.88 -35.59
CA PRO A 116 10.69 -13.30 -35.22
C PRO A 116 9.57 -14.07 -35.99
N SER A 117 8.72 -13.37 -36.73
CA SER A 117 7.71 -14.00 -37.61
C SER A 117 8.24 -14.35 -39.01
N ILE A 118 9.47 -13.93 -39.33
CA ILE A 118 10.06 -14.12 -40.64
C ILE A 118 11.35 -14.93 -40.49
N ASP A 119 11.33 -16.21 -40.87
CA ASP A 119 12.47 -17.11 -40.79
C ASP A 119 13.56 -16.73 -41.79
N PRO A 120 14.86 -16.81 -41.44
CA PRO A 120 15.94 -16.70 -42.39
C PRO A 120 15.92 -17.90 -43.38
N ARG A 121 16.33 -17.68 -44.61
CA ARG A 121 16.35 -18.68 -45.70
C ARG A 121 16.99 -20.01 -45.33
N TRP A 122 18.01 -19.98 -44.48
CA TRP A 122 18.75 -21.16 -44.00
C TRP A 122 18.95 -21.10 -42.48
N THR A 123 19.10 -22.28 -41.88
CA THR A 123 19.55 -22.37 -40.48
C THR A 123 20.97 -21.80 -40.33
N TYR A 124 21.37 -21.46 -39.08
CA TYR A 124 22.69 -20.92 -38.80
C TYR A 124 23.79 -21.83 -39.35
N GLY A 125 23.75 -23.14 -39.04
CA GLY A 125 24.73 -24.11 -39.50
C GLY A 125 24.79 -24.23 -41.02
N ALA A 126 23.64 -24.25 -41.72
CA ALA A 126 23.59 -24.28 -43.17
C ALA A 126 24.13 -22.99 -43.81
N THR A 127 23.84 -21.84 -43.22
CA THR A 127 24.36 -20.54 -43.67
C THR A 127 25.89 -20.49 -43.55
N LEU A 128 26.42 -20.95 -42.42
CA LEU A 128 27.86 -20.98 -42.19
C LEU A 128 28.58 -21.96 -43.15
N ALA A 129 27.98 -23.10 -43.49
CA ALA A 129 28.49 -24.05 -44.46
C ALA A 129 28.55 -23.47 -45.88
N ASN A 130 27.73 -22.49 -46.21
CA ASN A 130 27.76 -21.79 -47.51
C ASN A 130 28.90 -20.77 -47.60
N VAL A 131 29.63 -20.49 -46.53
CA VAL A 131 30.85 -19.65 -46.53
C VAL A 131 32.06 -20.53 -46.95
N THR A 132 32.23 -20.72 -48.26
CA THR A 132 33.27 -21.61 -48.81
C THR A 132 34.68 -21.02 -48.75
N GLN A 133 34.81 -19.71 -48.68
CA GLN A 133 36.09 -18.99 -48.56
C GLN A 133 36.06 -18.02 -47.41
N VAL A 134 37.18 -17.90 -46.69
CA VAL A 134 37.34 -16.91 -45.60
C VAL A 134 37.24 -15.52 -46.19
N PRO A 135 36.30 -14.67 -45.70
CA PRO A 135 36.19 -13.29 -46.17
C PRO A 135 37.48 -12.51 -45.89
N THR A 136 37.90 -11.69 -46.83
CA THR A 136 39.13 -10.87 -46.70
C THR A 136 38.86 -9.38 -46.75
N LYS A 137 37.69 -8.99 -47.23
CA LYS A 137 37.28 -7.57 -47.33
C LYS A 137 36.46 -7.15 -46.14
N ILE A 138 36.80 -6.05 -45.53
CA ILE A 138 36.01 -5.39 -44.47
C ILE A 138 34.90 -4.58 -45.12
N TRP A 139 33.65 -4.76 -44.66
CA TRP A 139 32.53 -3.96 -45.09
C TRP A 139 32.54 -2.58 -44.38
N THR A 140 32.19 -1.54 -45.12
CA THR A 140 32.01 -0.19 -44.59
C THR A 140 30.58 0.31 -44.89
N SER A 141 30.04 1.19 -44.05
CA SER A 141 28.66 1.69 -44.14
C SER A 141 28.33 2.42 -45.45
N GLU A 142 29.32 2.87 -46.20
CA GLU A 142 29.16 3.51 -47.51
C GLU A 142 28.95 2.54 -48.67
N GLN A 143 29.12 1.24 -48.46
CA GLN A 143 29.05 0.24 -49.51
C GLN A 143 27.80 -0.61 -49.40
N VAL A 144 27.24 -1.01 -50.55
CA VAL A 144 26.19 -2.02 -50.62
C VAL A 144 26.75 -3.37 -50.22
N LEU A 145 26.10 -4.07 -49.29
CA LEU A 145 26.53 -5.41 -48.83
C LEU A 145 26.01 -6.47 -49.82
N ASN A 146 26.79 -6.77 -50.85
CA ASN A 146 26.47 -7.76 -51.89
C ASN A 146 27.47 -8.94 -51.96
N TYR A 147 28.35 -9.07 -50.98
CA TYR A 147 29.31 -10.18 -50.83
C TYR A 147 29.48 -10.52 -49.34
N THR A 148 29.96 -11.72 -49.04
CA THR A 148 30.30 -12.09 -47.67
C THR A 148 31.54 -11.30 -47.22
N ALA A 149 31.37 -10.47 -46.18
CA ALA A 149 32.37 -9.52 -45.73
C ALA A 149 32.85 -9.80 -44.31
N LEU A 150 34.00 -9.20 -43.95
CA LEU A 150 34.41 -9.07 -42.57
C LEU A 150 33.78 -7.82 -41.96
N ILE A 151 33.47 -7.88 -40.68
CA ILE A 151 33.07 -6.74 -39.88
C ILE A 151 34.31 -6.12 -39.25
N SER A 152 34.33 -4.79 -39.16
CA SER A 152 35.39 -4.06 -38.47
C SER A 152 35.37 -4.43 -36.98
N THR A 153 36.53 -4.77 -36.43
CA THR A 153 36.65 -5.06 -35.00
C THR A 153 36.26 -3.89 -34.13
N SER A 154 36.62 -2.67 -34.54
CA SER A 154 36.24 -1.45 -33.80
C SER A 154 34.71 -1.24 -33.74
N ASP A 155 34.00 -1.52 -34.83
CA ASP A 155 32.54 -1.36 -34.88
C ASP A 155 31.84 -2.48 -34.08
N TYR A 156 32.39 -3.70 -34.10
CA TYR A 156 31.92 -4.78 -33.25
C TYR A 156 32.13 -4.47 -31.78
N ASP A 157 33.30 -4.04 -31.36
CA ASP A 157 33.61 -3.70 -29.97
C ASP A 157 32.74 -2.58 -29.47
N TYR A 158 32.46 -1.59 -30.33
CA TYR A 158 31.56 -0.50 -30.04
C TYR A 158 30.12 -0.99 -29.77
N GLN A 159 29.54 -1.81 -30.64
CA GLN A 159 28.21 -2.38 -30.47
C GLN A 159 28.15 -3.34 -29.26
N ASN A 160 29.17 -4.14 -29.05
CA ASN A 160 29.23 -5.06 -27.92
C ASN A 160 29.32 -4.31 -26.57
N SER A 161 30.10 -3.24 -26.50
CA SER A 161 30.18 -2.37 -25.33
C SER A 161 28.84 -1.67 -25.03
N PHE A 162 28.15 -1.23 -26.08
CA PHE A 162 26.81 -0.65 -25.95
C PHE A 162 25.80 -1.67 -25.38
N ASN A 163 25.74 -2.88 -25.93
CA ASN A 163 24.86 -3.96 -25.46
C ASN A 163 25.14 -4.31 -23.99
N ASN A 164 26.42 -4.37 -23.62
CA ASN A 164 26.84 -4.61 -22.24
C ASN A 164 26.39 -3.51 -21.28
N LEU A 165 26.56 -2.26 -21.68
CA LEU A 165 26.19 -1.11 -20.85
C LEU A 165 24.68 -1.03 -20.66
N PHE A 166 23.92 -1.20 -21.75
CA PHE A 166 22.45 -1.18 -21.70
C PHE A 166 21.90 -2.26 -20.77
N ASP A 167 22.32 -3.50 -20.96
CA ASP A 167 21.90 -4.63 -20.11
C ASP A 167 22.30 -4.43 -18.65
N TRP A 168 23.48 -3.86 -18.39
CA TRP A 168 23.93 -3.56 -17.05
C TRP A 168 23.02 -2.53 -16.36
N GLU A 169 22.72 -1.41 -17.02
CA GLU A 169 21.87 -0.35 -16.42
C GLU A 169 20.46 -0.86 -16.16
N GLU A 170 19.85 -1.60 -17.09
CA GLU A 170 18.51 -2.18 -16.90
C GLU A 170 18.49 -3.22 -15.76
N HIS A 171 19.52 -4.07 -15.68
CA HIS A 171 19.64 -5.07 -14.62
C HIS A 171 19.80 -4.43 -13.23
N ILE A 172 20.68 -3.42 -13.10
CA ILE A 172 20.92 -2.72 -11.85
C ILE A 172 19.68 -1.98 -11.39
N GLN A 173 18.99 -1.27 -12.29
CA GLN A 173 17.74 -0.57 -11.96
C GLN A 173 16.70 -1.55 -11.44
N SER A 174 16.47 -2.66 -12.12
CA SER A 174 15.52 -3.70 -11.73
C SER A 174 15.87 -4.32 -10.38
N THR A 175 17.16 -4.59 -10.14
CA THR A 175 17.63 -5.09 -8.84
C THR A 175 17.36 -4.11 -7.71
N TYR A 176 17.64 -2.83 -7.92
CA TYR A 176 17.49 -1.81 -6.89
C TYR A 176 16.02 -1.56 -6.52
N VAL A 177 15.11 -1.56 -7.49
CA VAL A 177 13.69 -1.43 -7.18
C VAL A 177 13.15 -2.63 -6.38
N ILE A 178 13.61 -3.86 -6.70
CA ILE A 178 13.26 -5.05 -5.92
C ILE A 178 13.77 -4.94 -4.48
N VAL A 179 15.02 -4.48 -4.29
CA VAL A 179 15.59 -4.24 -2.95
C VAL A 179 14.74 -3.22 -2.17
N ILE A 180 14.38 -2.08 -2.79
CA ILE A 180 13.55 -1.05 -2.15
C ILE A 180 12.19 -1.61 -1.70
N ILE A 181 11.50 -2.35 -2.56
CA ILE A 181 10.20 -2.92 -2.23
C ILE A 181 10.34 -4.02 -1.18
N THR A 182 11.34 -4.88 -1.30
CA THR A 182 11.59 -5.94 -0.32
C THR A 182 11.89 -5.36 1.06
N VAL A 183 12.70 -4.32 1.16
CA VAL A 183 12.97 -3.62 2.44
C VAL A 183 11.72 -2.89 2.92
N GLY A 184 11.00 -2.20 2.03
CA GLY A 184 9.79 -1.44 2.38
C GLY A 184 8.70 -2.31 3.01
N VAL A 185 8.41 -3.48 2.43
CA VAL A 185 7.41 -4.43 2.93
C VAL A 185 8.01 -5.38 3.96
N GLY A 186 9.23 -5.83 3.76
CA GLY A 186 9.88 -6.85 4.58
C GLY A 186 10.25 -6.37 5.98
N THR A 187 10.62 -5.09 6.14
CA THR A 187 10.98 -4.56 7.47
C THR A 187 9.83 -4.65 8.49
N PRO A 188 8.60 -4.18 8.21
CA PRO A 188 7.47 -4.38 9.11
C PRO A 188 7.19 -5.86 9.41
N LEU A 189 7.28 -6.72 8.41
CA LEU A 189 7.07 -8.16 8.56
C LEU A 189 8.14 -8.79 9.44
N LEU A 190 9.42 -8.48 9.19
CA LEU A 190 10.55 -9.01 9.97
C LEU A 190 10.45 -8.62 11.45
N ILE A 191 10.21 -7.33 11.73
CA ILE A 191 10.06 -6.85 13.11
C ILE A 191 8.91 -7.57 13.82
N SER A 192 7.79 -7.77 13.13
CA SER A 192 6.64 -8.46 13.69
C SER A 192 6.92 -9.95 13.89
N LEU A 193 7.58 -10.63 12.96
CA LEU A 193 7.98 -12.03 13.10
C LEU A 193 8.95 -12.24 14.25
N LEU A 194 9.93 -11.34 14.41
CA LEU A 194 10.88 -11.39 15.52
C LEU A 194 10.16 -11.29 16.88
N SER A 195 9.05 -10.56 16.97
CA SER A 195 8.26 -10.47 18.21
C SER A 195 7.62 -11.77 18.67
N TYR A 196 7.47 -12.76 17.78
CA TYR A 196 6.91 -14.09 18.10
C TYR A 196 7.99 -15.11 18.53
N LEU A 197 9.27 -14.78 18.39
CA LEU A 197 10.33 -15.67 18.82
C LEU A 197 10.40 -15.77 20.36
N PRO A 198 10.73 -16.93 20.94
CA PRO A 198 10.93 -17.10 22.37
C PRO A 198 11.93 -16.08 22.90
N TYR A 199 11.70 -15.56 24.09
CA TYR A 199 12.52 -14.52 24.75
C TYR A 199 12.56 -13.13 24.11
N MET A 200 12.25 -13.00 22.81
CA MET A 200 12.24 -11.71 22.12
C MET A 200 11.11 -10.81 22.60
N SER A 201 9.97 -11.38 23.03
CA SER A 201 8.87 -10.60 23.62
C SER A 201 9.34 -9.74 24.81
N SER A 202 10.17 -10.30 25.70
CA SER A 202 10.74 -9.58 26.85
C SER A 202 11.69 -8.44 26.41
N VAL A 203 12.46 -8.65 25.34
CA VAL A 203 13.32 -7.61 24.76
C VAL A 203 12.47 -6.49 24.16
N PHE A 204 11.45 -6.84 23.38
CA PHE A 204 10.53 -5.86 22.80
C PHE A 204 9.79 -5.06 23.87
N ASP A 205 9.32 -5.72 24.95
CA ASP A 205 8.65 -5.04 26.06
C ASP A 205 9.55 -3.98 26.72
N ARG A 206 10.85 -4.25 26.86
CA ARG A 206 11.83 -3.30 27.39
C ARG A 206 12.14 -2.18 26.38
N LEU A 207 12.08 -2.44 25.08
CA LEU A 207 12.39 -1.46 24.05
C LEU A 207 11.21 -0.51 23.73
N LYS A 208 9.96 -0.94 23.98
CA LYS A 208 8.77 -0.12 23.70
C LYS A 208 8.83 1.30 24.25
N PRO A 209 9.20 1.54 25.54
CA PRO A 209 9.31 2.89 26.10
C PRO A 209 10.42 3.76 25.50
N TYR A 210 11.35 3.16 24.76
CA TYR A 210 12.47 3.88 24.13
C TYR A 210 12.25 4.11 22.63
N ILE A 211 11.54 3.20 21.94
CA ILE A 211 11.48 3.20 20.48
C ILE A 211 10.04 3.33 19.96
N VAL A 212 9.08 2.59 20.56
CA VAL A 212 7.72 2.46 19.97
C VAL A 212 6.81 3.60 20.43
N TYR A 213 6.85 3.93 21.72
CA TYR A 213 5.93 4.92 22.29
C TYR A 213 6.40 6.37 22.16
N PRO A 214 7.70 6.72 22.34
CA PRO A 214 8.09 8.12 22.38
C PRO A 214 8.00 8.77 20.99
N SER A 215 7.55 10.03 20.98
CA SER A 215 7.60 10.88 19.80
C SER A 215 9.04 11.30 19.49
N THR A 216 9.36 11.57 18.24
CA THR A 216 10.64 12.11 17.82
C THR A 216 10.80 13.57 18.23
N ILE A 217 9.71 14.34 18.34
CA ILE A 217 9.72 15.76 18.66
C ILE A 217 8.84 16.02 19.88
N GLY A 218 9.45 16.21 21.06
CA GLY A 218 8.74 16.46 22.31
C GLY A 218 7.65 15.44 22.57
N THR A 219 6.45 15.91 22.92
CA THR A 219 5.27 15.06 23.16
C THR A 219 4.32 14.97 21.96
N TYR A 220 4.64 15.62 20.85
CA TYR A 220 3.79 15.69 19.65
C TYR A 220 3.76 14.37 18.90
N SER A 221 2.71 13.58 19.08
CA SER A 221 2.51 12.35 18.33
C SER A 221 1.16 12.37 17.59
N ILE A 222 0.10 12.76 18.31
CA ILE A 222 -1.27 12.88 17.76
C ILE A 222 -1.56 14.34 17.40
N ARG A 223 -1.19 15.26 18.31
CA ARG A 223 -1.31 16.68 18.01
C ARG A 223 -0.40 17.09 16.85
N PRO A 224 -0.85 18.02 16.00
CA PRO A 224 0.02 18.61 15.00
C PRO A 224 1.15 19.40 15.66
N LEU A 225 2.31 19.42 15.01
CA LEU A 225 3.42 20.30 15.37
C LEU A 225 2.98 21.77 15.29
N PRO A 226 3.65 22.68 16.02
CA PRO A 226 3.43 24.12 15.88
C PRO A 226 3.43 24.55 14.42
N SER A 227 2.64 25.57 14.09
CA SER A 227 2.47 26.04 12.69
C SER A 227 1.96 24.98 11.70
N GLN A 228 1.31 23.93 12.18
CA GLN A 228 0.73 22.86 11.36
C GLN A 228 1.75 22.19 10.41
N LEU A 229 3.00 22.06 10.83
CA LEU A 229 4.07 21.45 10.04
C LEU A 229 3.89 19.93 9.82
N GLY A 230 2.88 19.33 10.45
CA GLY A 230 2.58 17.90 10.35
C GLY A 230 2.47 17.24 11.71
N ASN A 231 2.42 15.91 11.74
CA ASN A 231 2.47 15.11 12.96
C ASN A 231 3.86 14.49 13.08
N ALA A 232 4.45 14.55 14.27
CA ALA A 232 5.74 13.93 14.52
C ALA A 232 5.58 12.40 14.54
N PRO A 233 6.41 11.65 13.81
CA PRO A 233 6.46 10.21 13.93
C PRO A 233 7.02 9.77 15.29
N THR A 234 6.77 8.54 15.71
CA THR A 234 7.50 7.94 16.84
C THR A 234 8.94 7.64 16.46
N ILE A 235 9.80 7.39 17.44
CA ILE A 235 11.23 7.09 17.18
C ILE A 235 11.34 5.86 16.25
N GLY A 236 10.57 4.79 16.49
CA GLY A 236 10.60 3.60 15.64
C GLY A 236 10.14 3.87 14.22
N GLN A 237 9.10 4.69 14.04
CA GLN A 237 8.65 5.13 12.71
C GLN A 237 9.73 5.98 12.03
N SER A 238 10.40 6.85 12.76
CA SER A 238 11.49 7.70 12.24
C SER A 238 12.69 6.87 11.80
N LEU A 239 13.06 5.85 12.57
CA LEU A 239 14.15 4.93 12.19
C LEU A 239 13.85 4.22 10.86
N TYR A 240 12.62 3.73 10.69
CA TYR A 240 12.18 3.17 9.41
C TYR A 240 12.26 4.21 8.28
N ILE A 241 11.75 5.40 8.51
CA ILE A 241 11.72 6.48 7.51
C ILE A 241 13.15 6.85 7.10
N VAL A 242 14.04 7.08 8.07
CA VAL A 242 15.43 7.44 7.80
C VAL A 242 16.16 6.34 7.04
N MET A 243 16.02 5.08 7.49
CA MET A 243 16.57 3.92 6.77
C MET A 243 16.07 3.89 5.32
N PHE A 244 14.76 4.06 5.11
CA PHE A 244 14.15 4.01 3.78
C PHE A 244 14.61 5.16 2.87
N VAL A 245 14.73 6.38 3.42
CA VAL A 245 15.26 7.55 2.71
C VAL A 245 16.73 7.33 2.33
N ILE A 246 17.56 6.90 3.27
CA ILE A 246 18.98 6.61 3.01
C ILE A 246 19.11 5.53 1.93
N LEU A 247 18.34 4.45 2.02
CA LEU A 247 18.35 3.40 1.01
C LEU A 247 18.05 3.96 -0.37
N ASN A 248 17.00 4.78 -0.50
CA ASN A 248 16.65 5.40 -1.78
C ASN A 248 17.76 6.32 -2.31
N ILE A 249 18.37 7.15 -1.45
CA ILE A 249 19.48 8.03 -1.84
C ILE A 249 20.68 7.20 -2.33
N VAL A 250 21.08 6.18 -1.58
CA VAL A 250 22.23 5.33 -1.94
C VAL A 250 21.97 4.63 -3.28
N LEU A 251 20.83 3.96 -3.43
CA LEU A 251 20.52 3.21 -4.66
C LEU A 251 20.28 4.11 -5.87
N SER A 252 19.94 5.39 -5.65
CA SER A 252 19.88 6.39 -6.73
C SER A 252 21.24 6.99 -7.11
N SER A 253 22.29 6.75 -6.30
CA SER A 253 23.58 7.45 -6.45
C SER A 253 24.75 6.57 -6.85
N VAL A 254 24.64 5.23 -6.68
CA VAL A 254 25.76 4.30 -6.88
C VAL A 254 25.62 3.47 -8.16
N SER A 255 26.72 2.83 -8.58
CA SER A 255 26.77 1.82 -9.66
C SER A 255 26.36 2.35 -11.04
N TYR A 256 26.72 3.56 -11.37
CA TYR A 256 26.66 4.06 -12.74
C TYR A 256 27.96 3.67 -13.48
N ARG A 257 27.81 3.24 -14.73
CA ARG A 257 28.92 3.00 -15.65
C ARG A 257 28.82 3.97 -16.79
N GLY A 258 29.89 4.71 -17.08
CA GLY A 258 29.99 5.55 -18.26
C GLY A 258 30.41 4.72 -19.47
N PHE A 259 30.13 5.24 -20.64
CA PHE A 259 30.58 4.70 -21.92
C PHE A 259 31.72 5.56 -22.47
N ASP A 260 32.73 4.92 -23.06
CA ASP A 260 33.81 5.65 -23.72
C ASP A 260 33.29 6.41 -24.96
N GLN A 261 33.75 7.62 -25.14
CA GLN A 261 33.31 8.45 -26.26
C GLN A 261 33.96 7.99 -27.58
N PRO A 262 33.24 8.03 -28.71
CA PRO A 262 31.91 8.59 -28.94
C PRO A 262 30.78 7.67 -28.44
N HIS A 263 29.77 8.28 -27.78
CA HIS A 263 28.61 7.53 -27.25
C HIS A 263 27.71 7.06 -28.42
N PRO A 264 27.15 5.80 -28.40
CA PRO A 264 26.35 5.26 -29.51
C PRO A 264 25.12 6.08 -29.88
N TRP A 265 24.52 6.75 -28.90
CA TRP A 265 23.39 7.67 -29.14
C TRP A 265 23.83 9.11 -29.38
N GLY A 266 25.10 9.38 -29.49
CA GLY A 266 25.63 10.72 -29.65
C GLY A 266 25.50 11.58 -28.40
N PHE A 267 25.36 10.99 -27.23
CA PHE A 267 25.24 11.73 -25.98
C PHE A 267 26.60 12.35 -25.60
N SER A 268 26.55 13.57 -25.08
CA SER A 268 27.68 14.16 -24.37
C SER A 268 27.82 13.45 -22.99
N HIS A 269 28.98 13.50 -22.37
CA HIS A 269 29.22 12.91 -21.06
C HIS A 269 28.21 13.39 -20.01
N THR A 270 27.90 14.70 -19.98
CA THR A 270 26.88 15.27 -19.09
C THR A 270 25.48 14.73 -19.42
N GLY A 271 25.14 14.67 -20.71
CA GLY A 271 23.84 14.13 -21.16
C GLY A 271 23.66 12.66 -20.85
N GLU A 272 24.74 11.88 -20.93
CA GLU A 272 24.77 10.46 -20.55
C GLU A 272 24.46 10.28 -19.06
N ILE A 273 25.21 10.95 -18.16
CA ILE A 273 25.00 10.85 -16.71
C ILE A 273 23.58 11.28 -16.31
N MET A 274 23.11 12.41 -16.87
CA MET A 274 21.74 12.87 -16.62
C MET A 274 20.69 11.84 -17.06
N SER A 275 20.90 11.17 -18.19
CA SER A 275 20.00 10.13 -18.69
C SER A 275 19.93 8.93 -17.76
N TYR A 276 21.06 8.43 -17.29
CA TYR A 276 21.09 7.26 -16.38
C TYR A 276 20.48 7.58 -15.03
N ILE A 277 20.74 8.75 -14.44
CA ILE A 277 20.09 9.20 -13.22
C ILE A 277 18.58 9.28 -13.45
N GLY A 278 18.16 9.87 -14.57
CA GLY A 278 16.75 10.02 -14.91
C GLY A 278 16.04 8.67 -15.05
N TYR A 279 16.58 7.74 -15.81
CA TYR A 279 15.96 6.41 -15.98
C TYR A 279 15.85 5.67 -14.65
N ARG A 280 16.89 5.66 -13.83
CA ARG A 280 16.90 4.97 -12.54
C ARG A 280 15.89 5.56 -11.56
N THR A 281 15.87 6.89 -11.43
CA THR A 281 14.94 7.56 -10.51
C THR A 281 13.49 7.42 -10.98
N GLY A 282 13.24 7.39 -12.28
CA GLY A 282 11.94 7.07 -12.86
C GLY A 282 11.48 5.67 -12.53
N HIS A 283 12.35 4.67 -12.67
CA HIS A 283 12.03 3.28 -12.34
C HIS A 283 11.73 3.10 -10.84
N ILE A 284 12.54 3.74 -9.97
CA ILE A 284 12.29 3.74 -8.52
C ILE A 284 10.94 4.41 -8.21
N ALA A 285 10.62 5.54 -8.85
CA ALA A 285 9.32 6.21 -8.65
C ALA A 285 8.16 5.29 -9.00
N PHE A 286 8.20 4.56 -10.12
CA PHE A 286 7.20 3.56 -10.49
C PHE A 286 7.04 2.47 -9.44
N ALA A 287 8.14 1.91 -8.95
CA ALA A 287 8.13 0.86 -7.93
C ALA A 287 7.55 1.36 -6.59
N LEU A 288 7.70 2.63 -6.25
CA LEU A 288 7.15 3.21 -5.03
C LEU A 288 5.64 3.46 -5.09
N LEU A 289 5.01 3.54 -6.26
CA LEU A 289 3.57 3.77 -6.40
C LEU A 289 2.72 2.68 -5.71
N PRO A 290 2.92 1.37 -5.97
CA PRO A 290 2.15 0.33 -5.29
C PRO A 290 2.36 0.32 -3.78
N LEU A 291 3.58 0.60 -3.29
CA LEU A 291 3.86 0.69 -1.86
C LEU A 291 3.14 1.89 -1.22
N THR A 292 3.12 3.03 -1.92
CA THR A 292 2.40 4.24 -1.48
C THR A 292 0.91 3.98 -1.32
N VAL A 293 0.27 3.35 -2.30
CA VAL A 293 -1.16 3.03 -2.25
C VAL A 293 -1.46 1.94 -1.22
N LEU A 294 -0.60 0.92 -1.10
CA LEU A 294 -0.75 -0.14 -0.11
C LEU A 294 -0.80 0.42 1.32
N PHE A 295 0.11 1.32 1.66
CA PHE A 295 0.16 1.89 3.01
C PHE A 295 -1.03 2.80 3.35
N SER A 296 -1.72 3.35 2.36
CA SER A 296 -2.97 4.12 2.57
C SER A 296 -4.24 3.26 2.57
N SER A 297 -4.15 2.00 2.17
CA SER A 297 -5.29 1.12 2.00
C SER A 297 -5.86 0.66 3.34
N ARG A 298 -7.18 0.78 3.54
CA ARG A 298 -7.89 0.27 4.74
C ARG A 298 -7.84 -1.26 4.85
N ASN A 299 -7.72 -1.93 3.71
CA ASN A 299 -7.63 -3.39 3.60
C ASN A 299 -6.20 -3.86 3.29
N ASN A 300 -5.22 -3.15 3.82
CA ASN A 300 -3.81 -3.51 3.71
C ASN A 300 -3.55 -4.84 4.42
N PHE A 301 -3.03 -5.82 3.71
CA PHE A 301 -2.70 -7.15 4.27
C PHE A 301 -1.62 -7.07 5.36
N LEU A 302 -0.78 -6.05 5.36
CA LEU A 302 0.22 -5.83 6.39
C LEU A 302 -0.40 -5.54 7.75
N LEU A 303 -1.56 -4.87 7.80
CA LEU A 303 -2.32 -4.67 9.05
C LEU A 303 -2.62 -5.99 9.76
N TRP A 304 -2.96 -7.00 8.97
CA TRP A 304 -3.28 -8.32 9.48
C TRP A 304 -2.03 -9.14 9.84
N LEU A 305 -0.95 -8.99 9.07
CA LEU A 305 0.29 -9.74 9.28
C LEU A 305 1.15 -9.19 10.40
N THR A 306 1.16 -7.85 10.58
CA THR A 306 2.09 -7.19 11.50
C THR A 306 1.46 -6.80 12.83
N ASP A 307 0.14 -6.75 12.93
CA ASP A 307 -0.58 -6.16 14.07
C ASP A 307 -0.20 -4.67 14.32
N TRP A 308 0.35 -3.98 13.32
CA TRP A 308 0.64 -2.55 13.44
C TRP A 308 -0.61 -1.72 13.22
N PRO A 309 -0.77 -0.59 13.93
CA PRO A 309 -1.93 0.27 13.77
C PRO A 309 -1.97 0.92 12.39
N TYR A 310 -3.17 1.10 11.85
CA TYR A 310 -3.39 1.77 10.56
C TYR A 310 -2.78 3.18 10.53
N SER A 311 -2.81 3.90 11.67
CA SER A 311 -2.17 5.21 11.81
C SER A 311 -0.67 5.18 11.50
N THR A 312 0.05 4.10 11.86
CA THR A 312 1.46 3.92 11.50
C THR A 312 1.63 3.82 9.99
N PHE A 313 0.83 2.99 9.32
CA PHE A 313 0.91 2.87 7.85
C PHE A 313 0.56 4.19 7.14
N LEU A 314 -0.35 4.99 7.69
CA LEU A 314 -0.62 6.34 7.17
C LEU A 314 0.57 7.30 7.32
N VAL A 315 1.34 7.20 8.39
CA VAL A 315 2.60 7.96 8.52
C VAL A 315 3.60 7.50 7.46
N LEU A 316 3.76 6.19 7.28
CA LEU A 316 4.64 5.62 6.25
C LEU A 316 4.18 5.99 4.83
N HIS A 317 2.87 5.95 4.55
CA HIS A 317 2.30 6.44 3.28
C HIS A 317 2.78 7.85 2.95
N ARG A 318 2.67 8.78 3.90
CA ARG A 318 3.08 10.18 3.70
C ARG A 318 4.56 10.33 3.35
N TRP A 319 5.42 9.53 3.97
CA TRP A 319 6.86 9.59 3.72
C TRP A 319 7.26 8.87 2.43
N VAL A 320 6.72 7.69 2.15
CA VAL A 320 6.96 6.98 0.88
C VAL A 320 6.46 7.81 -0.30
N ALA A 321 5.29 8.47 -0.18
CA ALA A 321 4.78 9.38 -1.21
C ALA A 321 5.72 10.57 -1.48
N ARG A 322 6.33 11.14 -0.44
CA ARG A 322 7.32 12.21 -0.59
C ARG A 322 8.58 11.71 -1.30
N VAL A 323 9.08 10.53 -0.92
CA VAL A 323 10.24 9.92 -1.60
C VAL A 323 9.89 9.63 -3.06
N CYS A 324 8.72 9.06 -3.34
CA CYS A 324 8.23 8.83 -4.70
C CYS A 324 8.19 10.12 -5.52
N ALA A 325 7.66 11.20 -4.95
CA ALA A 325 7.59 12.50 -5.62
C ALA A 325 8.97 13.10 -5.88
N VAL A 326 9.91 12.99 -4.92
CA VAL A 326 11.30 13.44 -5.13
C VAL A 326 11.96 12.64 -6.24
N GLN A 327 11.81 11.32 -6.27
CA GLN A 327 12.34 10.47 -7.33
C GLN A 327 11.77 10.85 -8.71
N ALA A 328 10.45 11.07 -8.80
CA ALA A 328 9.81 11.51 -10.04
C ALA A 328 10.25 12.92 -10.49
N LEU A 329 10.47 13.84 -9.55
CA LEU A 329 11.00 15.18 -9.86
C LEU A 329 12.44 15.11 -10.34
N VAL A 330 13.30 14.34 -9.69
CA VAL A 330 14.69 14.13 -10.14
C VAL A 330 14.68 13.52 -11.54
N HIS A 331 13.87 12.49 -11.80
CA HIS A 331 13.65 11.91 -13.12
C HIS A 331 13.29 12.99 -14.16
N SER A 332 12.27 13.80 -13.88
CA SER A 332 11.78 14.80 -14.82
C SER A 332 12.80 15.89 -15.10
N ILE A 333 13.51 16.37 -14.07
CA ILE A 333 14.51 17.44 -14.20
C ILE A 333 15.75 16.94 -14.94
N THR A 334 16.26 15.76 -14.59
CA THR A 334 17.47 15.21 -15.19
C THR A 334 17.23 14.81 -16.64
N LEU A 335 16.07 14.21 -16.98
CA LEU A 335 15.75 13.91 -18.37
C LEU A 335 15.50 15.16 -19.19
N LEU A 336 14.82 16.18 -18.65
CA LEU A 336 14.70 17.46 -19.35
C LEU A 336 16.09 18.03 -19.67
N GLY A 337 17.00 18.03 -18.69
CA GLY A 337 18.39 18.45 -18.89
C GLY A 337 19.12 17.62 -19.94
N ALA A 338 18.98 16.29 -19.89
CA ALA A 338 19.59 15.38 -20.87
C ALA A 338 19.07 15.64 -22.29
N TYR A 339 17.76 15.81 -22.46
CA TYR A 339 17.16 16.05 -23.76
C TYR A 339 17.58 17.40 -24.36
N ILE A 340 17.72 18.42 -23.52
CA ILE A 340 18.26 19.73 -23.97
C ILE A 340 19.74 19.61 -24.37
N THR A 341 20.55 18.95 -23.50
CA THR A 341 21.99 18.80 -23.72
C THR A 341 22.30 17.97 -24.96
N ASN A 342 21.54 16.89 -25.17
CA ASN A 342 21.68 15.99 -26.32
C ASN A 342 20.93 16.48 -27.57
N ARG A 343 20.33 17.68 -27.52
CA ARG A 343 19.61 18.36 -28.63
C ARG A 343 18.38 17.60 -29.18
N VAL A 344 17.85 16.69 -28.44
CA VAL A 344 16.64 15.92 -28.83
C VAL A 344 15.33 16.50 -28.27
N TYR A 345 15.40 17.54 -27.44
CA TYR A 345 14.21 18.17 -26.85
C TYR A 345 13.21 18.68 -27.92
N TYR A 346 13.68 19.40 -28.94
CA TYR A 346 12.81 20.00 -29.95
C TYR A 346 12.12 18.97 -30.87
N THR A 347 12.64 17.74 -30.94
CA THR A 347 12.04 16.63 -31.71
C THR A 347 11.10 15.78 -30.90
N ASP A 348 11.20 15.82 -29.56
CA ASP A 348 10.53 14.85 -28.70
C ASP A 348 9.49 15.45 -27.75
N HIS A 349 9.57 16.76 -27.43
CA HIS A 349 8.67 17.39 -26.45
C HIS A 349 7.18 17.37 -26.81
N TYR A 350 6.83 17.22 -28.08
CA TYR A 350 5.44 17.10 -28.55
C TYR A 350 4.98 15.65 -28.70
N LYS A 351 5.83 14.67 -28.50
CA LYS A 351 5.47 13.24 -28.58
C LYS A 351 4.53 12.87 -27.41
N PRO A 352 3.57 11.95 -27.64
CA PRO A 352 2.58 11.59 -26.62
C PRO A 352 3.21 11.13 -25.29
N TYR A 353 4.30 10.36 -25.32
CA TYR A 353 4.93 9.90 -24.09
C TYR A 353 5.45 11.07 -23.24
N TRP A 354 6.03 12.09 -23.86
CA TRP A 354 6.52 13.27 -23.16
C TRP A 354 5.38 14.04 -22.49
N ILE A 355 4.31 14.31 -23.25
CA ILE A 355 3.14 15.05 -22.75
C ILE A 355 2.53 14.33 -21.54
N TRP A 356 2.33 13.01 -21.61
CA TRP A 356 1.78 12.24 -20.50
C TRP A 356 2.72 12.17 -19.29
N GLY A 357 4.03 12.16 -19.49
CA GLY A 357 5.02 12.30 -18.42
C GLY A 357 4.89 13.64 -17.69
N VAL A 358 4.74 14.76 -18.45
CA VAL A 358 4.49 16.08 -17.87
C VAL A 358 3.19 16.13 -17.09
N VAL A 359 2.09 15.57 -17.63
CA VAL A 359 0.79 15.46 -16.92
C VAL A 359 0.95 14.71 -15.61
N ALA A 360 1.60 13.55 -15.61
CA ALA A 360 1.84 12.77 -14.39
C ALA A 360 2.65 13.55 -13.35
N THR A 361 3.70 14.22 -13.76
CA THR A 361 4.57 15.03 -12.90
C THR A 361 3.82 16.21 -12.29
N ILE A 362 3.04 16.96 -13.07
CA ILE A 362 2.23 18.08 -12.58
C ILE A 362 1.20 17.59 -11.57
N CYS A 363 0.46 16.52 -11.88
CA CYS A 363 -0.51 15.93 -10.95
C CYS A 363 0.16 15.52 -9.64
N LEU A 364 1.35 14.92 -9.68
CA LEU A 364 2.09 14.49 -8.50
C LEU A 364 2.58 15.69 -7.66
N VAL A 365 3.04 16.77 -8.29
CA VAL A 365 3.42 18.01 -7.59
C VAL A 365 2.22 18.61 -6.87
N ILE A 366 1.07 18.72 -7.56
CA ILE A 366 -0.16 19.23 -6.94
C ILE A 366 -0.60 18.32 -5.78
N LEU A 367 -0.48 16.98 -5.92
CA LEU A 367 -0.75 16.01 -4.84
C LEU A 367 0.05 16.32 -3.58
N ILE A 368 1.34 16.62 -3.69
CA ILE A 368 2.20 16.95 -2.55
C ILE A 368 1.78 18.28 -1.92
N LEU A 369 1.57 19.31 -2.73
CA LEU A 369 1.22 20.65 -2.23
C LEU A 369 -0.12 20.66 -1.50
N GLN A 370 -1.16 20.04 -2.05
CA GLN A 370 -2.47 19.96 -1.40
C GLN A 370 -2.48 19.04 -0.17
N SER A 371 -1.53 18.12 -0.05
CA SER A 371 -1.42 17.19 1.10
C SER A 371 -0.77 17.83 2.34
N MET A 372 -0.34 19.08 2.26
CA MET A 372 0.15 19.83 3.42
C MET A 372 -0.93 19.92 4.50
N LEU A 373 -0.53 19.82 5.77
CA LEU A 373 -1.48 19.69 6.88
C LEU A 373 -2.45 20.88 6.97
N TRP A 374 -1.99 22.10 6.73
CA TRP A 374 -2.83 23.30 6.79
C TRP A 374 -3.93 23.31 5.70
N VAL A 375 -3.65 22.84 4.46
CA VAL A 375 -4.68 22.69 3.42
C VAL A 375 -5.66 21.60 3.81
N ARG A 376 -5.14 20.44 4.20
CA ARG A 376 -5.93 19.27 4.56
C ARG A 376 -6.83 19.52 5.76
N SER A 377 -6.37 20.27 6.78
CA SER A 377 -7.19 20.60 7.96
C SER A 377 -8.26 21.63 7.68
N ALA A 378 -8.01 22.57 6.74
CA ALA A 378 -8.96 23.61 6.37
C ALA A 378 -10.08 23.09 5.46
N LEU A 379 -9.76 22.23 4.48
CA LEU A 379 -10.65 21.80 3.40
C LEU A 379 -10.59 20.28 3.19
N TYR A 380 -10.81 19.48 4.24
CA TYR A 380 -10.59 18.03 4.22
C TYR A 380 -11.32 17.30 3.08
N GLU A 381 -12.61 17.59 2.89
CA GLU A 381 -13.42 16.91 1.87
C GLU A 381 -12.96 17.23 0.44
N VAL A 382 -12.64 18.50 0.18
CA VAL A 382 -12.09 18.94 -1.12
C VAL A 382 -10.73 18.30 -1.35
N PHE A 383 -9.87 18.31 -0.32
CA PHE A 383 -8.59 17.62 -0.35
C PHE A 383 -8.75 16.15 -0.74
N LEU A 384 -9.66 15.43 -0.10
CA LEU A 384 -9.82 13.99 -0.33
C LEU A 384 -10.27 13.67 -1.76
N VAL A 385 -11.26 14.41 -2.28
CA VAL A 385 -11.76 14.24 -3.66
C VAL A 385 -10.65 14.56 -4.66
N LEU A 386 -10.00 15.71 -4.51
CA LEU A 386 -8.94 16.15 -5.40
C LEU A 386 -7.73 15.21 -5.34
N HIS A 387 -7.39 14.70 -4.15
CA HIS A 387 -6.31 13.72 -3.96
C HIS A 387 -6.58 12.42 -4.75
N ILE A 388 -7.80 11.90 -4.71
CA ILE A 388 -8.18 10.70 -5.44
C ILE A 388 -8.13 10.96 -6.95
N LEU A 389 -8.70 12.07 -7.42
CA LEU A 389 -8.73 12.42 -8.85
C LEU A 389 -7.30 12.59 -9.40
N LEU A 390 -6.46 13.35 -8.72
CA LEU A 390 -5.06 13.55 -9.13
C LEU A 390 -4.27 12.25 -9.10
N THR A 391 -4.54 11.35 -8.16
CA THR A 391 -3.90 10.01 -8.13
C THR A 391 -4.30 9.20 -9.36
N VAL A 392 -5.57 9.23 -9.76
CA VAL A 392 -6.05 8.56 -11.00
C VAL A 392 -5.34 9.14 -12.22
N PHE A 393 -5.25 10.48 -12.33
CA PHE A 393 -4.54 11.13 -13.44
C PHE A 393 -3.03 10.84 -13.42
N THR A 394 -2.41 10.75 -12.25
CA THR A 394 -1.00 10.35 -12.14
C THR A 394 -0.78 8.93 -12.67
N ILE A 395 -1.61 7.96 -12.24
CA ILE A 395 -1.50 6.56 -12.69
C ILE A 395 -1.78 6.45 -14.21
N ALA A 396 -2.82 7.14 -14.71
CA ALA A 396 -3.13 7.17 -16.14
C ALA A 396 -2.00 7.84 -16.95
N GLY A 397 -1.45 8.94 -16.44
CA GLY A 397 -0.30 9.61 -17.05
C GLY A 397 0.92 8.71 -17.13
N CYS A 398 1.24 7.99 -16.05
CA CYS A 398 2.31 6.98 -16.02
C CYS A 398 2.06 5.85 -17.03
N TRP A 399 0.80 5.37 -17.14
CA TRP A 399 0.42 4.35 -18.10
C TRP A 399 0.71 4.77 -19.54
N TYR A 400 0.19 5.92 -19.96
CA TYR A 400 0.38 6.41 -21.32
C TYR A 400 1.82 6.85 -21.58
N HIS A 401 2.54 7.37 -20.57
CA HIS A 401 3.95 7.68 -20.66
C HIS A 401 4.78 6.46 -21.07
N VAL A 402 4.61 5.32 -20.38
CA VAL A 402 5.33 4.07 -20.71
C VAL A 402 4.87 3.49 -22.04
N MET A 403 3.55 3.43 -22.26
CA MET A 403 2.96 2.83 -23.45
C MET A 403 3.45 3.51 -24.74
N TYR A 404 3.51 4.85 -24.76
CA TYR A 404 3.96 5.58 -25.93
C TYR A 404 5.48 5.69 -26.05
N TRP A 405 6.23 5.39 -24.98
CA TRP A 405 7.70 5.43 -25.02
C TRP A 405 8.32 4.14 -25.55
N LYS A 406 8.08 3.02 -24.91
CA LYS A 406 8.67 1.69 -25.27
C LYS A 406 7.62 0.61 -25.53
N GLY A 407 6.34 0.89 -25.31
CA GLY A 407 5.31 -0.15 -25.28
C GLY A 407 5.41 -1.03 -24.03
N PHE A 408 4.85 -2.22 -24.11
CA PHE A 408 4.86 -3.19 -23.01
C PHE A 408 6.09 -4.07 -23.09
N THR A 409 7.05 -3.85 -22.20
CA THR A 409 8.36 -4.52 -22.19
C THR A 409 8.53 -5.55 -21.09
N GLY A 410 7.53 -5.66 -20.18
CA GLY A 410 7.61 -6.57 -19.03
C GLY A 410 8.40 -6.00 -17.84
N ILE A 411 8.66 -4.70 -17.80
CA ILE A 411 9.44 -4.05 -16.74
C ILE A 411 8.63 -3.00 -16.00
N TYR A 412 8.37 -1.86 -16.65
CA TYR A 412 7.79 -0.68 -15.99
C TYR A 412 6.28 -0.80 -15.77
N GLU A 413 5.56 -1.37 -16.73
CA GLU A 413 4.11 -1.55 -16.68
C GLU A 413 3.66 -2.47 -15.55
N TYR A 414 4.48 -3.43 -15.10
CA TYR A 414 4.13 -4.30 -13.97
C TYR A 414 3.94 -3.52 -12.66
N TRP A 415 4.67 -2.43 -12.46
CA TRP A 415 4.46 -1.56 -11.31
C TRP A 415 3.14 -0.80 -11.38
N ILE A 416 2.72 -0.43 -12.60
CA ILE A 416 1.43 0.22 -12.84
C ILE A 416 0.29 -0.79 -12.65
N TYR A 417 0.45 -2.04 -13.10
CA TYR A 417 -0.49 -3.13 -12.79
C TYR A 417 -0.59 -3.36 -11.28
N ALA A 418 0.54 -3.39 -10.58
CA ALA A 418 0.59 -3.63 -9.15
C ALA A 418 -0.14 -2.53 -8.36
N VAL A 419 0.10 -1.24 -8.66
CA VAL A 419 -0.61 -0.14 -8.00
C VAL A 419 -2.10 -0.17 -8.30
N SER A 420 -2.49 -0.46 -9.54
CA SER A 420 -3.89 -0.57 -9.96
C SER A 420 -4.59 -1.73 -9.27
N ALA A 421 -3.93 -2.89 -9.16
CA ALA A 421 -4.44 -4.06 -8.45
C ALA A 421 -4.63 -3.78 -6.95
N VAL A 422 -3.64 -3.22 -6.27
CA VAL A 422 -3.73 -2.86 -4.84
C VAL A 422 -4.91 -1.92 -4.60
N TRP A 423 -5.05 -0.89 -5.44
CA TRP A 423 -6.14 0.08 -5.30
C TRP A 423 -7.51 -0.55 -5.60
N PHE A 424 -7.61 -1.35 -6.65
CA PHE A 424 -8.83 -2.08 -7.02
C PHE A 424 -9.30 -3.01 -5.90
N PHE A 425 -8.40 -3.84 -5.34
CA PHE A 425 -8.74 -4.77 -4.27
C PHE A 425 -9.20 -4.05 -3.01
N ASP A 426 -8.56 -2.94 -2.61
CA ASP A 426 -9.03 -2.17 -1.47
C ASP A 426 -10.47 -1.65 -1.70
N ARG A 427 -10.76 -1.11 -2.87
CA ARG A 427 -12.10 -0.62 -3.22
C ARG A 427 -13.13 -1.75 -3.32
N LEU A 428 -12.77 -2.85 -3.95
CA LEU A 428 -13.64 -4.02 -4.08
C LEU A 428 -14.06 -4.55 -2.71
N ILE A 429 -13.11 -4.73 -1.77
CA ILE A 429 -13.41 -5.23 -0.44
C ILE A 429 -14.33 -4.26 0.33
N ARG A 430 -14.16 -2.94 0.18
CA ARG A 430 -15.07 -1.94 0.76
C ARG A 430 -16.49 -2.08 0.21
N VAL A 431 -16.63 -2.17 -1.10
CA VAL A 431 -17.94 -2.37 -1.75
C VAL A 431 -18.58 -3.66 -1.27
N LEU A 432 -17.83 -4.77 -1.24
CA LEU A 432 -18.33 -6.06 -0.76
C LEU A 432 -18.79 -6.01 0.71
N ARG A 433 -18.09 -5.27 1.59
CA ARG A 433 -18.53 -5.06 2.97
C ARG A 433 -19.82 -4.26 3.05
N VAL A 434 -19.93 -3.17 2.30
CA VAL A 434 -21.15 -2.37 2.23
C VAL A 434 -22.31 -3.21 1.70
N CYS A 435 -22.12 -3.98 0.63
CA CYS A 435 -23.13 -4.88 0.07
C CYS A 435 -23.56 -5.96 1.09
N LYS A 436 -22.58 -6.57 1.81
CA LYS A 436 -22.86 -7.56 2.85
C LYS A 436 -23.69 -6.98 3.99
N ASN A 437 -23.41 -5.77 4.42
CA ASN A 437 -24.15 -5.09 5.49
C ASN A 437 -25.51 -4.58 5.00
N GLY A 438 -25.65 -4.22 3.73
CA GLY A 438 -26.84 -3.68 3.11
C GLY A 438 -27.22 -2.28 3.62
N ILE A 439 -28.32 -1.76 3.11
CA ILE A 439 -28.89 -0.48 3.56
C ILE A 439 -29.63 -0.74 4.88
N ARG A 440 -29.29 0.01 5.94
CA ARG A 440 -29.95 -0.09 7.25
C ARG A 440 -30.74 1.18 7.54
N GLY A 441 -31.88 1.03 8.22
CA GLY A 441 -32.61 2.15 8.78
C GLY A 441 -32.08 2.45 10.17
N ALA A 442 -31.43 3.60 10.35
CA ALA A 442 -30.93 4.03 11.64
C ALA A 442 -31.93 4.96 12.33
N LYS A 443 -32.12 4.79 13.65
CA LYS A 443 -32.78 5.76 14.52
C LYS A 443 -31.73 6.74 15.01
N VAL A 444 -31.93 8.02 14.78
CA VAL A 444 -31.04 9.08 15.26
C VAL A 444 -31.75 9.83 16.41
N THR A 445 -31.09 9.91 17.55
CA THR A 445 -31.57 10.61 18.76
C THR A 445 -30.53 11.64 19.16
N GLU A 446 -30.94 12.87 19.39
CA GLU A 446 -30.05 13.92 19.89
C GLU A 446 -29.83 13.75 21.40
N ILE A 447 -28.55 13.78 21.78
CA ILE A 447 -28.07 13.67 23.16
C ILE A 447 -27.34 14.97 23.49
N GLY A 448 -28.08 15.94 24.07
CA GLY A 448 -27.52 17.28 24.27
C GLY A 448 -27.40 18.10 22.98
N SER A 449 -26.55 19.13 22.99
CA SER A 449 -26.46 20.12 21.89
C SER A 449 -25.65 19.54 20.67
N ASP A 450 -24.55 18.85 20.93
CA ASP A 450 -23.54 18.52 19.92
C ASP A 450 -23.36 17.04 19.66
N ILE A 451 -24.07 16.18 20.40
CA ILE A 451 -23.91 14.72 20.28
C ILE A 451 -25.22 14.09 19.78
N VAL A 452 -25.13 13.17 18.88
CA VAL A 452 -26.25 12.33 18.45
C VAL A 452 -25.90 10.85 18.64
N ARG A 453 -26.89 10.07 19.06
CA ARG A 453 -26.89 8.63 19.11
C ARG A 453 -27.54 8.07 17.85
N VAL A 454 -26.89 7.13 17.21
CA VAL A 454 -27.34 6.46 15.99
C VAL A 454 -27.44 4.97 16.26
N ASP A 455 -28.67 4.47 16.36
CA ASP A 455 -28.97 3.05 16.62
C ASP A 455 -29.42 2.38 15.32
N PHE A 456 -28.82 1.26 14.95
CA PHE A 456 -29.24 0.47 13.80
C PHE A 456 -29.16 -1.03 14.07
N LYS A 457 -30.15 -1.75 13.53
CA LYS A 457 -30.38 -3.17 13.76
C LYS A 457 -29.97 -4.02 12.56
N GLY A 458 -29.91 -5.34 12.78
CA GLY A 458 -29.74 -6.34 11.70
C GLY A 458 -28.30 -6.51 11.22
N VAL A 459 -27.32 -6.07 11.99
CA VAL A 459 -25.90 -6.33 11.72
C VAL A 459 -25.56 -7.74 12.18
N ARG A 460 -24.78 -8.47 11.39
CA ARG A 460 -24.42 -9.88 11.66
C ARG A 460 -23.10 -10.03 12.45
N TRP A 461 -22.64 -8.99 13.09
CA TRP A 461 -21.40 -8.98 13.88
C TRP A 461 -21.58 -8.10 15.12
N THR A 462 -20.82 -8.37 16.16
CA THR A 462 -20.84 -7.63 17.43
C THR A 462 -19.68 -6.66 17.51
N SER A 463 -19.80 -5.63 18.35
CA SER A 463 -18.68 -4.76 18.70
C SER A 463 -17.68 -5.55 19.55
N GLU A 464 -16.40 -5.44 19.18
CA GLU A 464 -15.28 -5.91 19.99
C GLU A 464 -14.32 -4.76 20.28
N PRO A 465 -13.42 -4.90 21.27
CA PRO A 465 -12.41 -3.90 21.59
C PRO A 465 -11.66 -3.39 20.36
N GLY A 466 -11.58 -2.06 20.20
CA GLY A 466 -10.92 -1.41 19.07
C GLY A 466 -11.65 -1.49 17.73
N TYR A 467 -12.89 -2.02 17.68
CA TYR A 467 -13.66 -2.04 16.43
C TYR A 467 -14.25 -0.67 16.11
N HIS A 468 -14.17 -0.30 14.84
CA HIS A 468 -14.80 0.88 14.28
C HIS A 468 -15.40 0.59 12.90
N VAL A 469 -16.26 1.47 12.44
CA VAL A 469 -16.89 1.40 11.12
C VAL A 469 -16.83 2.76 10.44
N TYR A 470 -16.84 2.73 9.11
CA TYR A 470 -17.10 3.94 8.33
C TYR A 470 -18.58 3.97 7.96
N ALA A 471 -19.27 5.02 8.39
CA ALA A 471 -20.69 5.19 8.13
C ALA A 471 -20.92 6.25 7.04
N TYR A 472 -21.82 5.92 6.11
CA TYR A 472 -22.30 6.80 5.05
C TYR A 472 -23.77 7.13 5.32
N PHE A 473 -24.14 8.39 5.15
CA PHE A 473 -25.52 8.85 5.24
C PHE A 473 -25.93 9.51 3.93
N PRO A 474 -26.23 8.74 2.88
CA PRO A 474 -26.33 9.25 1.51
C PRO A 474 -27.46 10.26 1.31
N THR A 475 -28.44 10.31 2.20
CA THR A 475 -29.58 11.23 2.14
C THR A 475 -29.36 12.55 2.87
N LEU A 476 -28.29 12.68 3.66
CA LEU A 476 -28.00 13.92 4.42
C LEU A 476 -27.39 15.01 3.54
N SER A 477 -26.59 14.64 2.56
CA SER A 477 -25.97 15.59 1.64
C SER A 477 -26.24 15.18 0.20
N ARG A 478 -26.96 16.05 -0.54
CA ARG A 478 -27.26 15.82 -1.96
C ARG A 478 -26.00 15.86 -2.84
N PHE A 479 -25.00 16.64 -2.43
CA PHE A 479 -23.78 16.86 -3.21
C PHE A 479 -22.62 15.93 -2.83
N HIS A 480 -22.68 15.29 -1.65
CA HIS A 480 -21.61 14.46 -1.13
C HIS A 480 -22.16 13.13 -0.54
N PRO A 481 -22.92 12.32 -1.31
CA PRO A 481 -23.54 11.09 -0.79
C PRO A 481 -22.52 10.01 -0.44
N TRP A 482 -21.26 10.15 -0.92
CA TRP A 482 -20.13 9.25 -0.65
C TRP A 482 -19.32 9.62 0.59
N GLU A 483 -19.63 10.74 1.26
CA GLU A 483 -18.92 11.17 2.46
C GLU A 483 -19.05 10.11 3.56
N ASN A 484 -17.93 9.73 4.17
CA ASN A 484 -17.91 8.74 5.23
C ASN A 484 -16.86 9.08 6.27
N HIS A 485 -17.17 8.78 7.52
CA HIS A 485 -16.27 9.00 8.66
C HIS A 485 -16.18 7.76 9.52
N PRO A 486 -15.03 7.52 10.19
CA PRO A 486 -14.86 6.42 11.13
C PRO A 486 -15.54 6.73 12.46
N PHE A 487 -16.27 5.76 12.98
CA PHE A 487 -16.95 5.85 14.28
C PHE A 487 -16.70 4.59 15.09
N SER A 488 -16.41 4.77 16.38
CA SER A 488 -16.44 3.67 17.34
C SER A 488 -17.86 3.13 17.49
N ILE A 489 -17.97 1.85 17.76
CA ILE A 489 -19.24 1.16 17.85
C ILE A 489 -19.41 0.48 19.21
N ILE A 490 -20.63 0.45 19.69
CA ILE A 490 -21.04 -0.17 20.95
C ILE A 490 -22.16 -1.15 20.65
N ASN A 491 -22.21 -2.27 21.34
CA ASN A 491 -23.39 -3.14 21.29
C ASN A 491 -24.56 -2.44 21.96
N THR A 492 -25.68 -2.31 21.29
CA THR A 492 -26.88 -1.66 21.83
C THR A 492 -27.33 -2.30 23.15
N ALA A 493 -27.08 -3.61 23.31
CA ALA A 493 -27.37 -4.33 24.55
C ALA A 493 -26.69 -3.76 25.81
N MET A 494 -25.51 -3.12 25.67
CA MET A 494 -24.80 -2.51 26.80
C MET A 494 -25.52 -1.28 27.38
N LEU A 495 -26.41 -0.67 26.60
CA LEU A 495 -27.17 0.54 26.99
C LEU A 495 -28.50 0.19 27.65
N HIS A 496 -28.89 -1.08 27.72
CA HIS A 496 -30.16 -1.53 28.28
C HIS A 496 -29.94 -2.41 29.51
N SER A 497 -30.66 -2.11 30.60
CA SER A 497 -30.58 -2.91 31.84
C SER A 497 -31.19 -4.30 31.66
N GLN A 498 -30.51 -5.34 32.16
CA GLN A 498 -31.06 -6.71 32.20
C GLN A 498 -32.35 -6.81 33.03
N LYS A 499 -32.58 -5.90 33.99
CA LYS A 499 -33.82 -5.89 34.81
C LYS A 499 -35.11 -5.70 33.96
N HIS A 500 -35.07 -4.92 32.88
CA HIS A 500 -36.20 -4.81 31.95
C HIS A 500 -36.55 -6.10 31.19
N LEU A 501 -35.61 -7.05 31.09
CA LEU A 501 -35.85 -8.36 30.47
C LEU A 501 -36.74 -9.26 31.35
N VAL A 502 -36.63 -9.17 32.67
CA VAL A 502 -37.39 -9.98 33.62
C VAL A 502 -38.82 -9.44 33.76
N ASP A 503 -38.99 -8.11 33.76
CA ASP A 503 -40.33 -7.49 33.92
C ASP A 503 -41.20 -7.68 32.66
N THR A 504 -40.64 -7.69 31.46
CA THR A 504 -41.42 -7.96 30.23
C THR A 504 -41.80 -9.41 30.07
N SER A 505 -41.12 -10.35 30.73
CA SER A 505 -41.50 -11.78 30.77
C SER A 505 -42.56 -12.06 31.85
N GLY A 506 -42.70 -11.16 32.85
CA GLY A 506 -43.68 -11.26 33.92
C GLY A 506 -45.08 -10.81 33.50
N ILE A 507 -45.23 -9.91 32.55
CA ILE A 507 -46.54 -9.40 32.10
C ILE A 507 -47.31 -10.38 31.20
N ALA A 508 -46.66 -11.45 30.68
CA ALA A 508 -47.32 -12.44 29.85
C ALA A 508 -47.97 -13.62 30.67
N ARG A 509 -47.98 -13.57 32.01
CA ARG A 509 -48.59 -14.59 32.88
C ARG A 509 -49.64 -14.01 33.82
N GLY A 510 -50.61 -13.32 33.29
CA GLY A 510 -51.75 -12.83 34.04
C GLY A 510 -53.05 -12.99 33.29
N HIS A 511 -53.45 -14.22 33.03
CA HIS A 511 -54.88 -14.57 32.98
C HIS A 511 -55.09 -15.99 33.45
N SER A 512 -55.71 -16.01 34.61
CA SER A 512 -56.25 -17.14 35.33
C SER A 512 -57.24 -17.99 34.54
N TYR A 513 -57.21 -19.28 34.78
CA TYR A 513 -58.43 -20.04 34.84
C TYR A 513 -58.43 -20.90 36.09
N ASP A 514 -59.35 -20.57 37.01
CA ASP A 514 -59.86 -21.39 38.08
C ASP A 514 -60.45 -22.67 37.50
N ARG A 515 -60.07 -23.82 38.00
CA ARG A 515 -61.00 -24.91 38.23
C ARG A 515 -60.45 -25.95 39.22
N LYS A 516 -61.32 -26.17 40.18
CA LYS A 516 -61.29 -27.12 41.29
C LYS A 516 -61.18 -28.57 40.85
N ASP A 517 -60.78 -29.32 41.81
CA ASP A 517 -61.16 -30.70 42.22
C ASP A 517 -60.18 -31.84 41.86
N ALA A 518 -59.60 -32.33 42.90
CA ALA A 518 -59.68 -33.66 43.49
C ALA A 518 -58.71 -34.76 43.05
N GLU A 519 -58.08 -35.29 44.07
CA GLU A 519 -57.71 -36.70 44.38
C GLU A 519 -56.41 -37.28 43.88
N GLU A 520 -55.54 -37.49 44.85
CA GLU A 520 -54.74 -38.68 45.22
C GLU A 520 -53.96 -39.48 44.18
N GLY A 521 -52.65 -39.58 44.45
CA GLY A 521 -51.78 -40.58 43.83
C GLY A 521 -50.30 -40.36 44.11
N MET A 522 -49.83 -40.94 45.17
CA MET A 522 -48.46 -41.01 45.68
C MET A 522 -47.53 -41.75 44.74
N SER A 523 -46.41 -41.13 44.33
CA SER A 523 -45.13 -41.81 44.09
C SER A 523 -44.00 -40.77 43.86
N ASP A 524 -42.85 -41.09 44.43
CA ASP A 524 -41.63 -40.30 44.69
C ASP A 524 -40.91 -39.66 43.54
N PRO A 525 -40.08 -38.60 43.81
CA PRO A 525 -39.51 -37.71 42.83
C PRO A 525 -38.08 -38.08 42.43
N ALA A 526 -37.86 -38.26 41.18
CA ALA A 526 -36.50 -38.15 40.60
C ALA A 526 -36.17 -36.70 40.29
N LEU A 527 -35.23 -36.18 41.02
CA LEU A 527 -34.63 -34.85 40.91
C LEU A 527 -33.93 -34.67 39.55
N SER A 528 -34.56 -34.03 38.60
CA SER A 528 -33.89 -33.51 37.42
C SER A 528 -34.08 -32.00 37.36
N ASN A 529 -33.19 -31.24 38.04
CA ASN A 529 -33.04 -29.82 37.87
C ASN A 529 -32.42 -29.53 36.48
N SER A 530 -33.21 -29.49 35.43
CA SER A 530 -32.81 -28.82 34.20
C SER A 530 -33.01 -27.32 34.42
N LEU A 531 -31.91 -26.60 34.64
CA LEU A 531 -31.84 -25.15 34.52
C LEU A 531 -32.26 -24.77 33.09
N LYS A 532 -33.55 -24.48 32.91
CA LYS A 532 -34.01 -23.85 31.68
C LYS A 532 -33.40 -22.43 31.62
N GLU A 533 -32.38 -22.26 30.78
CA GLU A 533 -31.93 -20.95 30.41
C GLU A 533 -33.14 -20.08 30.00
N PRO A 534 -33.24 -18.84 30.48
CA PRO A 534 -34.33 -17.96 30.12
C PRO A 534 -34.26 -17.66 28.61
N ARG A 535 -35.20 -18.20 27.86
CA ARG A 535 -35.36 -17.91 26.43
C ARG A 535 -35.85 -16.47 26.30
N VAL A 536 -34.97 -15.61 25.81
CA VAL A 536 -35.31 -14.23 25.41
C VAL A 536 -36.35 -14.30 24.30
N SER A 537 -37.42 -13.49 24.38
CA SER A 537 -38.43 -13.45 23.32
C SER A 537 -37.81 -12.96 22.01
N PRO A 538 -38.28 -13.38 20.83
CA PRO A 538 -37.74 -12.92 19.54
C PRO A 538 -37.76 -11.37 19.38
N GLN A 539 -38.75 -10.70 19.93
CA GLN A 539 -38.83 -9.23 19.93
C GLN A 539 -37.79 -8.58 20.85
N ALA A 540 -37.55 -9.14 22.03
CA ALA A 540 -36.49 -8.69 22.92
C ALA A 540 -35.10 -8.96 22.32
N ALA A 541 -34.89 -10.13 21.70
CA ALA A 541 -33.64 -10.44 20.98
C ALA A 541 -33.39 -9.45 19.83
N GLU A 542 -34.42 -8.98 19.14
CA GLU A 542 -34.31 -8.01 18.05
C GLU A 542 -33.93 -6.61 18.55
N ILE A 543 -34.38 -6.21 19.74
CA ILE A 543 -34.00 -4.94 20.38
C ILE A 543 -32.52 -4.94 20.80
N PHE A 544 -31.99 -6.09 21.22
CA PHE A 544 -30.63 -6.23 21.75
C PHE A 544 -29.57 -6.57 20.69
N SER A 545 -29.94 -6.95 19.46
CA SER A 545 -29.03 -7.33 18.39
C SER A 545 -28.50 -6.18 17.56
N GLY A 546 -28.62 -4.93 18.03
CA GLY A 546 -28.20 -3.73 17.32
C GLY A 546 -26.81 -3.23 17.70
N ILE A 547 -26.38 -2.25 16.92
CA ILE A 547 -25.16 -1.49 17.16
C ILE A 547 -25.50 -0.02 17.28
N THR A 548 -24.85 0.65 18.22
CA THR A 548 -24.98 2.08 18.49
C THR A 548 -23.67 2.80 18.21
N MET A 549 -23.76 3.96 17.58
CA MET A 549 -22.68 4.92 17.41
C MET A 549 -23.07 6.24 18.08
N TYR A 550 -22.13 6.87 18.75
CA TYR A 550 -22.26 8.25 19.19
C TYR A 550 -21.40 9.15 18.31
N ILE A 551 -22.00 10.17 17.77
CA ILE A 551 -21.37 11.07 16.81
C ILE A 551 -21.42 12.49 17.38
N LYS A 552 -20.25 13.11 17.55
CA LYS A 552 -20.18 14.55 17.87
C LYS A 552 -20.35 15.34 16.58
N LYS A 553 -21.31 16.25 16.56
CA LYS A 553 -21.53 17.15 15.43
C LYS A 553 -20.33 18.09 15.30
N HIS A 554 -19.76 18.13 14.11
CA HIS A 554 -18.62 19.00 13.80
C HIS A 554 -18.85 19.70 12.45
N SER A 555 -17.89 19.69 11.56
CA SER A 555 -17.99 20.13 10.17
C SER A 555 -18.44 19.00 9.25
N GLY A 556 -18.79 19.30 8.00
CA GLY A 556 -19.19 18.30 7.01
C GLY A 556 -20.58 17.71 7.27
N MET A 557 -20.75 16.43 6.89
CA MET A 557 -22.03 15.72 6.96
C MET A 557 -22.58 15.63 8.40
N THR A 558 -21.71 15.53 9.42
CA THR A 558 -22.15 15.36 10.82
C THR A 558 -22.94 16.56 11.36
N LYS A 559 -22.71 17.75 10.79
CA LYS A 559 -23.47 18.98 11.14
C LYS A 559 -24.97 18.85 10.86
N TYR A 560 -25.34 18.05 9.88
CA TYR A 560 -26.73 17.89 9.44
C TYR A 560 -27.48 16.77 10.17
N LEU A 561 -26.80 16.01 11.03
CA LEU A 561 -27.44 14.96 11.83
C LEU A 561 -28.38 15.55 12.86
N ARG A 562 -29.66 15.23 12.74
CA ARG A 562 -30.75 15.60 13.66
C ARG A 562 -31.53 14.34 14.00
N SER A 563 -32.47 14.47 14.95
CA SER A 563 -33.38 13.37 15.30
C SER A 563 -34.18 12.89 14.10
N HIS A 564 -34.06 11.58 13.80
CA HIS A 564 -34.79 10.91 12.73
C HIS A 564 -35.24 9.53 13.20
N CYS A 565 -36.49 9.20 12.92
CA CYS A 565 -37.01 7.85 13.22
C CYS A 565 -36.37 6.77 12.36
N ARG A 566 -36.05 7.09 11.09
CA ARG A 566 -35.44 6.15 10.13
C ARG A 566 -34.62 6.88 9.08
N LEU A 567 -33.31 6.91 9.30
CA LEU A 567 -32.34 7.46 8.37
C LEU A 567 -31.61 6.31 7.67
N PRO A 568 -31.54 6.25 6.33
CA PRO A 568 -30.77 5.22 5.66
C PRO A 568 -29.27 5.41 5.93
N VAL A 569 -28.60 4.32 6.36
CA VAL A 569 -27.17 4.27 6.63
C VAL A 569 -26.55 3.09 5.89
N LEU A 570 -25.36 3.32 5.30
CA LEU A 570 -24.50 2.28 4.76
C LEU A 570 -23.27 2.16 5.66
N VAL A 571 -22.87 0.94 5.95
CA VAL A 571 -21.78 0.67 6.89
C VAL A 571 -20.68 -0.13 6.20
N ASP A 572 -19.49 0.46 6.11
CA ASP A 572 -18.25 -0.19 5.70
C ASP A 572 -17.48 -0.61 6.94
N GLY A 573 -17.48 -1.90 7.25
CA GLY A 573 -16.84 -2.45 8.45
C GLY A 573 -17.36 -3.85 8.80
N PRO A 574 -16.96 -4.41 9.96
CA PRO A 574 -16.09 -3.80 10.97
C PRO A 574 -14.61 -3.80 10.57
N TYR A 575 -13.89 -2.78 11.03
CA TYR A 575 -12.44 -2.72 10.98
C TYR A 575 -11.88 -2.94 12.38
N ARG A 576 -10.81 -3.72 12.48
CA ARG A 576 -10.14 -4.00 13.75
C ARG A 576 -9.18 -2.87 14.14
N GLY A 577 -9.11 -2.56 15.44
CA GLY A 577 -7.94 -1.93 16.05
C GLY A 577 -6.78 -2.92 16.15
N SER A 578 -5.57 -2.41 16.27
CA SER A 578 -4.37 -3.20 16.59
C SER A 578 -4.33 -3.52 18.09
N ALA A 579 -3.37 -4.26 18.56
CA ALA A 579 -3.01 -4.46 19.98
C ALA A 579 -4.09 -5.03 20.95
N SER A 580 -5.36 -5.20 20.56
CA SER A 580 -6.41 -5.66 21.49
C SER A 580 -6.05 -6.96 22.22
N LYS A 581 -5.41 -7.93 21.57
CA LYS A 581 -4.98 -9.18 22.22
C LYS A 581 -3.88 -8.98 23.26
N ARG A 582 -2.92 -8.08 23.00
CA ARG A 582 -1.80 -7.81 23.93
C ARG A 582 -2.31 -7.13 25.18
N ILE A 583 -3.24 -6.19 25.04
CA ILE A 583 -3.86 -5.47 26.14
C ILE A 583 -4.72 -6.40 27.00
N LEU A 584 -5.53 -7.26 26.37
CA LEU A 584 -6.36 -8.23 27.10
C LEU A 584 -5.52 -9.32 27.83
N ASN A 585 -4.25 -9.50 27.50
CA ASN A 585 -3.33 -10.38 28.19
C ASN A 585 -2.55 -9.69 29.33
N CYS A 586 -2.86 -8.43 29.66
CA CYS A 586 -2.28 -7.73 30.79
C CYS A 586 -2.98 -8.12 32.10
N ASP A 587 -2.33 -7.87 33.24
CA ASP A 587 -2.92 -8.13 34.55
C ASP A 587 -4.00 -7.12 34.91
N ARG A 588 -3.85 -5.90 34.40
CA ARG A 588 -4.73 -4.76 34.61
C ARG A 588 -4.97 -4.04 33.28
N VAL A 589 -6.22 -3.59 33.04
CA VAL A 589 -6.56 -2.73 31.89
C VAL A 589 -7.08 -1.39 32.40
N LEU A 590 -6.37 -0.34 32.03
CA LEU A 590 -6.71 1.05 32.34
C LEU A 590 -7.27 1.75 31.10
N LEU A 591 -8.53 2.13 31.15
CA LEU A 591 -9.25 2.83 30.10
C LEU A 591 -9.28 4.33 30.42
N ILE A 592 -8.66 5.16 29.57
CA ILE A 592 -8.57 6.61 29.79
C ILE A 592 -9.36 7.33 28.68
N GLY A 593 -10.45 7.99 29.08
CA GLY A 593 -11.40 8.62 28.15
C GLY A 593 -11.44 10.14 28.26
N GLY A 594 -11.57 10.82 27.12
CA GLY A 594 -11.85 12.25 27.04
C GLY A 594 -13.08 12.55 26.19
N GLY A 595 -14.12 13.16 26.77
CA GLY A 595 -15.36 13.51 26.07
C GLY A 595 -16.01 12.30 25.41
N ILE A 596 -16.35 12.39 24.11
CA ILE A 596 -16.97 11.31 23.34
C ILE A 596 -16.06 10.08 23.15
N GLY A 597 -14.77 10.18 23.43
CA GLY A 597 -13.83 9.06 23.34
C GLY A 597 -14.20 7.86 24.21
N ILE A 598 -15.04 8.04 25.23
CA ILE A 598 -15.61 6.95 26.04
C ILE A 598 -16.21 5.84 25.17
N THR A 599 -16.80 6.17 24.03
CA THR A 599 -17.46 5.22 23.14
C THR A 599 -16.53 4.20 22.51
N GLY A 600 -15.26 4.53 22.34
CA GLY A 600 -14.22 3.59 21.92
C GLY A 600 -13.73 2.66 23.03
N LEU A 601 -14.00 3.02 24.29
CA LEU A 601 -13.52 2.29 25.47
C LEU A 601 -14.53 1.28 26.02
N LEU A 602 -15.84 1.52 25.83
CA LEU A 602 -16.87 0.68 26.44
C LEU A 602 -16.80 -0.79 26.00
N ALA A 603 -16.40 -1.09 24.77
CA ALA A 603 -16.25 -2.46 24.31
C ALA A 603 -15.14 -3.25 25.04
N TRP A 604 -14.28 -2.59 25.80
CA TRP A 604 -13.22 -3.21 26.60
C TRP A 604 -13.71 -3.67 27.96
N THR A 605 -14.76 -3.06 28.50
CA THR A 605 -15.19 -3.23 29.90
C THR A 605 -15.67 -4.65 30.20
N ASP A 606 -16.25 -5.35 29.24
CA ASP A 606 -16.79 -6.71 29.41
C ASP A 606 -15.76 -7.80 29.05
N ARG A 607 -14.54 -7.43 28.65
CA ARG A 607 -13.55 -8.37 28.10
C ARG A 607 -12.38 -8.67 29.03
N HIS A 608 -12.30 -7.97 30.16
CA HIS A 608 -11.21 -8.17 31.13
C HIS A 608 -11.74 -7.98 32.55
N LEU A 609 -11.29 -8.83 33.48
CA LEU A 609 -11.78 -8.81 34.88
C LEU A 609 -11.31 -7.58 35.65
N ASN A 610 -10.07 -7.16 35.45
CA ASN A 610 -9.44 -6.07 36.19
C ASN A 610 -9.41 -4.81 35.32
N VAL A 611 -10.59 -4.21 35.08
CA VAL A 611 -10.73 -2.98 34.31
C VAL A 611 -10.96 -1.79 35.25
N LYS A 612 -10.25 -0.69 35.00
CA LYS A 612 -10.54 0.64 35.60
C LYS A 612 -10.79 1.64 34.49
N LEU A 613 -11.87 2.40 34.61
CA LEU A 613 -12.20 3.49 33.72
C LEU A 613 -11.88 4.83 34.38
N ALA A 614 -11.10 5.68 33.72
CA ALA A 614 -10.91 7.08 34.07
C ALA A 614 -11.44 7.94 32.91
N TRP A 615 -12.49 8.73 33.17
CA TRP A 615 -13.14 9.49 32.13
C TRP A 615 -13.36 10.95 32.53
N SER A 616 -12.96 11.88 31.68
CA SER A 616 -13.15 13.31 31.84
C SER A 616 -14.09 13.84 30.76
N ILE A 617 -15.12 14.58 31.18
CA ILE A 617 -16.14 15.13 30.30
C ILE A 617 -16.40 16.62 30.61
N LYS A 618 -16.77 17.39 29.59
CA LYS A 618 -17.18 18.78 29.76
C LYS A 618 -18.60 18.84 30.30
N PRO A 619 -18.97 19.85 31.09
CA PRO A 619 -20.34 19.98 31.60
C PRO A 619 -21.42 20.02 30.50
N VAL A 620 -21.13 20.62 29.35
CA VAL A 620 -22.05 20.66 28.20
C VAL A 620 -22.37 19.29 27.61
N ASP A 621 -21.49 18.32 27.78
CA ASP A 621 -21.61 16.95 27.26
C ASP A 621 -22.16 15.97 28.34
N GLU A 622 -22.59 16.46 29.54
CA GLU A 622 -23.12 15.66 30.65
C GLU A 622 -24.31 14.76 30.25
N PRO A 623 -25.22 15.14 29.33
CA PRO A 623 -26.30 14.28 28.85
C PRO A 623 -25.79 12.96 28.25
N LEU A 624 -24.53 12.90 27.75
CA LEU A 624 -23.90 11.65 27.31
C LEU A 624 -23.67 10.69 28.49
N MET A 625 -23.34 11.21 29.67
CA MET A 625 -23.15 10.41 30.87
C MET A 625 -24.48 9.76 31.32
N ASP A 626 -25.58 10.49 31.23
CA ASP A 626 -26.91 9.98 31.57
C ASP A 626 -27.34 8.87 30.59
N ASP A 627 -27.13 9.08 29.29
CA ASP A 627 -27.50 8.10 28.25
C ASP A 627 -26.63 6.80 28.35
N LEU A 628 -25.40 6.92 28.84
CA LEU A 628 -24.47 5.79 29.09
C LEU A 628 -24.63 5.21 30.53
N GLY A 629 -25.55 5.72 31.35
CA GLY A 629 -25.66 5.37 32.76
C GLY A 629 -25.71 3.85 33.04
N THR A 630 -26.45 3.10 32.24
CA THR A 630 -26.51 1.64 32.35
C THR A 630 -25.15 0.96 32.07
N ALA A 631 -24.46 1.35 31.01
CA ALA A 631 -23.15 0.81 30.69
C ALA A 631 -22.12 1.17 31.75
N LEU A 632 -22.17 2.41 32.26
CA LEU A 632 -21.26 2.87 33.32
C LEU A 632 -21.54 2.21 34.66
N SER A 633 -22.79 1.89 35.01
CA SER A 633 -23.13 1.21 36.27
C SER A 633 -22.52 -0.18 36.41
N ASN A 634 -22.28 -0.86 35.28
CA ASN A 634 -21.66 -2.18 35.24
C ASN A 634 -20.14 -2.18 35.45
N ILE A 635 -19.50 -0.99 35.45
CA ILE A 635 -18.04 -0.87 35.64
C ILE A 635 -17.75 -0.71 37.13
N ALA A 636 -17.08 -1.70 37.71
CA ALA A 636 -16.79 -1.75 39.15
C ALA A 636 -15.87 -0.61 39.61
N GLU A 637 -14.77 -0.39 38.89
CA GLU A 637 -13.81 0.67 39.18
C GLU A 637 -13.89 1.77 38.12
N LYS A 638 -14.41 2.91 38.52
CA LYS A 638 -14.50 4.08 37.62
C LYS A 638 -14.27 5.39 38.33
N GLU A 639 -13.58 6.27 37.64
CA GLU A 639 -13.39 7.68 38.01
C GLU A 639 -13.94 8.57 36.91
N VAL A 640 -15.00 9.32 37.20
CA VAL A 640 -15.65 10.19 36.22
C VAL A 640 -15.52 11.64 36.72
N LEU A 641 -14.90 12.49 35.93
CA LEU A 641 -14.68 13.89 36.23
C LEU A 641 -15.46 14.79 35.27
N VAL A 642 -16.38 15.56 35.79
CA VAL A 642 -17.12 16.57 35.03
C VAL A 642 -16.46 17.95 35.23
N GLY A 643 -16.13 18.62 34.13
CA GLY A 643 -15.50 19.93 34.12
C GLY A 643 -14.05 20.00 34.59
N ARG A 644 -13.45 18.87 34.90
CA ARG A 644 -12.03 18.76 35.34
C ARG A 644 -11.24 17.86 34.40
N ARG A 645 -9.94 18.11 34.28
CA ARG A 645 -9.02 17.26 33.55
C ARG A 645 -8.53 16.11 34.45
N LEU A 646 -8.27 14.94 33.84
CA LEU A 646 -7.62 13.82 34.51
C LEU A 646 -6.15 14.14 34.79
N ASP A 647 -5.68 13.83 36.00
CA ASP A 647 -4.27 13.78 36.31
C ASP A 647 -3.73 12.42 35.89
N VAL A 648 -3.23 12.37 34.65
CA VAL A 648 -2.74 11.12 34.02
C VAL A 648 -1.53 10.56 34.78
N ASP A 649 -0.63 11.41 35.25
CA ASP A 649 0.56 10.99 35.96
C ASP A 649 0.24 10.37 37.32
N ALA A 650 -0.67 10.98 38.08
CA ALA A 650 -1.13 10.44 39.37
C ALA A 650 -1.85 9.10 39.17
N LEU A 651 -2.73 9.02 38.14
CA LEU A 651 -3.50 7.82 37.80
C LEU A 651 -2.60 6.63 37.47
N LEU A 652 -1.61 6.80 36.58
CA LEU A 652 -0.69 5.73 36.19
C LEU A 652 0.27 5.35 37.31
N LYS A 653 0.73 6.31 38.11
CA LYS A 653 1.57 6.02 39.31
C LYS A 653 0.79 5.19 40.33
N GLN A 654 -0.49 5.48 40.56
CA GLN A 654 -1.33 4.70 41.47
C GLN A 654 -1.42 3.23 41.02
N GLU A 655 -1.61 2.97 39.74
CA GLU A 655 -1.68 1.59 39.21
C GLU A 655 -0.32 0.87 39.29
N VAL A 656 0.80 1.56 39.10
CA VAL A 656 2.15 0.99 39.35
C VAL A 656 2.36 0.65 40.83
N GLN A 657 1.96 1.57 41.75
CA GLN A 657 2.06 1.35 43.19
C GLN A 657 1.17 0.19 43.68
N ALA A 658 0.05 -0.08 42.99
CA ALA A 658 -0.80 -1.25 43.26
C ALA A 658 -0.10 -2.59 42.99
N GLY A 659 1.07 -2.60 42.34
CA GLY A 659 1.92 -3.78 42.16
C GLY A 659 1.60 -4.62 40.90
N TRP A 660 0.84 -4.09 39.95
CA TRP A 660 0.57 -4.78 38.68
C TRP A 660 1.86 -4.93 37.86
N LYS A 661 2.12 -6.14 37.34
CA LYS A 661 3.31 -6.41 36.53
C LYS A 661 3.16 -5.95 35.09
N ARG A 662 1.97 -6.14 34.52
CA ARG A 662 1.64 -5.74 33.15
C ARG A 662 0.34 -4.91 33.14
N ILE A 663 0.44 -3.69 32.66
CA ILE A 663 -0.69 -2.74 32.58
C ILE A 663 -0.99 -2.45 31.11
N GLY A 664 -2.19 -2.83 30.65
CA GLY A 664 -2.74 -2.40 29.36
C GLY A 664 -3.37 -1.02 29.53
N VAL A 665 -2.94 -0.05 28.76
CA VAL A 665 -3.48 1.31 28.75
C VAL A 665 -4.14 1.56 27.40
N VAL A 666 -5.43 1.86 27.42
CA VAL A 666 -6.20 2.27 26.23
C VAL A 666 -6.66 3.70 26.42
N VAL A 667 -6.23 4.58 25.53
CA VAL A 667 -6.66 5.99 25.58
C VAL A 667 -7.43 6.37 24.32
N CYS A 668 -8.59 7.03 24.53
CA CYS A 668 -9.41 7.58 23.45
C CYS A 668 -9.94 8.96 23.84
N GLY A 669 -9.61 9.99 23.05
CA GLY A 669 -10.02 11.36 23.34
C GLY A 669 -9.25 12.41 22.55
N PRO A 670 -9.25 13.66 23.01
CA PRO A 670 -8.50 14.75 22.38
C PRO A 670 -7.00 14.43 22.29
N GLY A 671 -6.34 14.93 21.24
CA GLY A 671 -4.93 14.68 21.01
C GLY A 671 -4.02 15.05 22.17
N GLU A 672 -4.35 16.08 22.94
CA GLU A 672 -3.60 16.47 24.16
C GLU A 672 -3.62 15.37 25.22
N LEU A 673 -4.79 14.75 25.46
CA LEU A 673 -4.92 13.64 26.42
C LEU A 673 -4.13 12.43 25.92
N CYS A 674 -4.26 12.08 24.65
CA CYS A 674 -3.56 10.95 24.05
C CYS A 674 -2.03 11.09 24.13
N ASP A 675 -1.52 12.29 23.86
CA ASP A 675 -0.10 12.60 23.95
C ASP A 675 0.40 12.59 25.40
N ALA A 676 -0.39 13.13 26.37
CA ALA A 676 -0.05 13.10 27.78
C ALA A 676 0.01 11.67 28.36
N VAL A 677 -0.95 10.82 28.01
CA VAL A 677 -0.93 9.40 28.40
C VAL A 677 0.27 8.68 27.82
N ARG A 678 0.59 8.91 26.55
CA ARG A 678 1.75 8.33 25.89
C ARG A 678 3.05 8.73 26.61
N GLU A 679 3.21 10.00 26.96
CA GLU A 679 4.39 10.50 27.66
C GLU A 679 4.52 9.90 29.06
N ALA A 680 3.43 9.86 29.83
CA ALA A 680 3.43 9.26 31.16
C ALA A 680 3.80 7.76 31.11
N VAL A 681 3.28 7.01 30.12
CA VAL A 681 3.66 5.61 29.88
C VAL A 681 5.15 5.49 29.53
N VAL A 682 5.70 6.40 28.72
CA VAL A 682 7.13 6.42 28.38
C VAL A 682 7.99 6.65 29.63
N VAL A 683 7.65 7.65 30.43
CA VAL A 683 8.41 8.02 31.65
C VAL A 683 8.38 6.88 32.67
N LEU A 684 7.20 6.33 32.95
CA LEU A 684 7.07 5.24 33.93
C LEU A 684 7.66 3.92 33.38
N GLY A 685 7.46 3.59 32.12
CA GLY A 685 8.03 2.39 31.53
C GLY A 685 9.55 2.36 31.45
N ARG A 686 10.23 3.55 31.56
CA ARG A 686 11.68 3.66 31.67
C ARG A 686 12.18 3.57 33.10
N LYS A 687 11.38 3.98 34.09
CA LYS A 687 11.75 4.07 35.50
C LYS A 687 11.37 2.83 36.28
N GLU A 688 10.23 2.25 35.95
CA GLU A 688 9.62 1.17 36.74
C GLU A 688 9.84 -0.20 36.08
N LYS A 689 9.65 -1.26 36.86
CA LYS A 689 9.70 -2.64 36.33
C LYS A 689 8.40 -3.09 35.65
N THR A 690 7.36 -2.29 35.77
CA THR A 690 6.04 -2.55 35.18
C THR A 690 6.10 -2.44 33.65
N VAL A 691 5.55 -3.45 32.98
CA VAL A 691 5.46 -3.47 31.51
C VAL A 691 4.14 -2.82 31.09
N PHE A 692 4.21 -1.84 30.22
CA PHE A 692 3.04 -1.18 29.66
C PHE A 692 2.76 -1.65 28.23
N GLU A 693 1.48 -1.96 27.95
CA GLU A 693 0.93 -2.09 26.61
C GLU A 693 0.01 -0.90 26.34
N LEU A 694 0.34 -0.10 25.35
CA LEU A 694 -0.38 1.13 25.03
C LEU A 694 -1.12 1.03 23.70
N GLU A 695 -2.43 1.29 23.72
CA GLU A 695 -3.27 1.52 22.54
C GLU A 695 -3.79 2.96 22.56
N VAL A 696 -3.66 3.65 21.45
CA VAL A 696 -4.14 5.03 21.28
C VAL A 696 -5.16 5.07 20.17
N ASP A 697 -6.43 5.12 20.55
CA ASP A 697 -7.57 5.23 19.63
C ASP A 697 -7.88 6.69 19.36
N ALA A 698 -7.02 7.35 18.58
CA ALA A 698 -7.25 8.72 18.15
C ALA A 698 -7.66 8.73 16.68
N PHE A 699 -8.89 9.16 16.40
CA PHE A 699 -9.41 9.33 15.02
C PHE A 699 -9.01 10.70 14.43
N SER A 700 -7.75 11.06 14.61
CA SER A 700 -7.17 12.30 14.05
C SER A 700 -6.42 11.97 12.74
N TRP A 701 -7.18 11.81 11.68
CA TRP A 701 -6.64 11.50 10.35
C TRP A 701 -6.19 12.74 9.56
#